data_afa2d1b72271bdf827f831fa4f012abc
#
_entry.id   afa2d1b72271bdf827f831fa4f012abc
#
_cell.length_a   1.000
_cell.length_b   1.000
_cell.length_c   1.000
_cell.angle_alpha   90.00
_cell.angle_beta   90.00
_cell.angle_gamma   90.00
#
_symmetry.space_group_name_H-M   'P 1'
#
loop_
_entity.id
_entity.type
_entity.pdbx_description
1 polymer ?
#
loop_
_entity_poly.entity_id
_entity_poly.type
_entity_poly.pdbx_seq_one_letter_code
_entity_poly.pdbx_strand_id
1 'polypeptide(L)'
;MKTQLYLGAAAAAMLLAACDPADQTPARTTDAAQTEADAAAEARDEARRANPLMAEWDTPHGAPPFSRIQPDHFIPAFETAMETHRAEIDAIATNPETPTFDNTMVALELAGDDLGRISRVFGNLTSSASNDALDAIQAEMSPRLARHSSAITLNADLFERIDYLHQRGGEIGLTPQQARLVEVYHENFVRAGAQLEGEDRERFAEIRSELAGLYTRFAQNERRDSELWTLPLTEADLAELPSSIASAARAAGEARELDTPVITLARSSVEPFMQQSPNRAHREAAWTAFYNRGNNNNEFDNKDNIRRILALRLELANLLGFDTFAHYRTAGTMAGTPDAAMGLMEQVWEPARARALEEQADIETLMARDGIEDDVRGWDWRYYTEQVRAERYDLDEGEVKAYLDLENMIAAQFYVAERLFGVRFTERDDIEVYHPDVRVWEVTRVGSGEVIGLFYGDYFARPGKRSGAWMSSFRPQNGLTGDIPIITNNCNYNKPDDGEPALISFTDASTLFHELGHGLHGLLSNTDYPSLAGTSVDRDFVEFPAQVMEHWLSQPEVLERFALHYETGEPMPRELLDRVLEAQKFNQGFSTVEFLNSGFVDMAYHLHTDPASIDVEAFETEVLTRYGSPQAIPMRHRSTHFLHSFAGEGYSAGYYSYLWAGVLDNDGFDAFLEAGDIYDPETAARLYDVFSSGNTIPAMDNFINFRGREPSVEPLLRSRGFIEAEG
;
A
#
# COMPACT_ATOMS: atom_id res chain seq x y z
N MET A 1 26.36 -21.08 -46.63
CA MET A 1 26.65 -22.50 -46.96
C MET A 1 25.53 -23.28 -46.28
N LYS A 2 24.54 -23.68 -47.09
CA LYS A 2 24.27 -25.05 -47.57
C LYS A 2 24.08 -26.03 -46.41
N THR A 3 23.07 -26.82 -46.20
CA THR A 3 22.00 -27.46 -47.04
C THR A 3 21.39 -28.52 -46.13
N GLN A 4 20.23 -28.83 -46.08
CA GLN A 4 19.08 -29.49 -46.75
C GLN A 4 18.34 -30.35 -45.69
N LEU A 5 17.06 -30.20 -45.50
CA LEU A 5 15.93 -30.88 -46.11
C LEU A 5 16.00 -32.42 -46.21
N TYR A 6 15.08 -33.13 -45.57
CA TYR A 6 14.39 -34.26 -46.20
C TYR A 6 12.95 -34.45 -45.66
N LEU A 7 12.00 -34.36 -46.60
CA LEU A 7 10.63 -34.83 -46.50
C LEU A 7 10.58 -36.35 -46.70
N GLY A 8 9.54 -37.01 -46.16
CA GLY A 8 9.17 -38.35 -46.51
C GLY A 8 7.71 -38.64 -46.12
N ALA A 9 6.82 -38.49 -47.13
CA ALA A 9 5.43 -38.91 -47.04
C ALA A 9 5.28 -40.27 -47.75
N ALA A 10 4.17 -40.95 -47.47
CA ALA A 10 3.43 -42.02 -48.22
C ALA A 10 3.22 -43.29 -47.33
N ALA A 11 2.14 -44.04 -47.39
CA ALA A 11 0.90 -44.03 -48.12
C ALA A 11 -0.02 -45.09 -47.48
N ALA A 12 -1.31 -44.91 -47.71
CA ALA A 12 -2.39 -45.81 -47.28
C ALA A 12 -2.37 -47.11 -48.05
N ALA A 13 -2.83 -48.22 -47.46
CA ALA A 13 -3.40 -49.35 -48.15
C ALA A 13 -4.56 -49.95 -47.33
N MET A 14 -5.73 -49.87 -47.90
CA MET A 14 -6.94 -50.63 -47.50
C MET A 14 -6.77 -52.14 -47.85
N LEU A 15 -7.23 -52.95 -46.95
CA LEU A 15 -7.67 -54.32 -47.30
C LEU A 15 -8.90 -54.69 -46.45
N LEU A 16 -10.03 -54.84 -47.13
CA LEU A 16 -11.26 -55.45 -46.64
C LEU A 16 -11.14 -56.95 -46.59
N ALA A 17 -11.52 -57.55 -45.48
CA ALA A 17 -12.00 -58.98 -45.49
C ALA A 17 -12.89 -59.26 -44.27
N ALA A 18 -14.16 -59.49 -44.57
CA ALA A 18 -15.13 -60.41 -44.03
C ALA A 18 -15.31 -60.69 -42.54
N CYS A 19 -16.57 -60.60 -42.16
CA CYS A 19 -17.21 -60.95 -40.89
C CYS A 19 -17.07 -62.44 -40.53
N ASP A 20 -16.89 -62.70 -39.20
CA ASP A 20 -17.65 -63.69 -38.48
C ASP A 20 -17.74 -63.38 -36.98
N PRO A 21 -18.86 -63.65 -36.28
CA PRO A 21 -19.14 -63.10 -34.95
C PRO A 21 -18.89 -64.14 -33.87
N ALA A 22 -18.43 -63.68 -32.74
CA ALA A 22 -18.49 -64.21 -31.37
C ALA A 22 -17.14 -64.36 -30.69
N ASP A 23 -16.80 -63.34 -29.89
CA ASP A 23 -16.44 -63.58 -28.48
C ASP A 23 -16.44 -62.21 -27.71
N GLN A 24 -17.46 -61.99 -26.86
CA GLN A 24 -17.52 -60.88 -25.97
C GLN A 24 -16.75 -61.23 -24.70
N THR A 25 -15.51 -60.77 -24.62
CA THR A 25 -14.79 -60.65 -23.34
C THR A 25 -14.79 -59.16 -22.97
N PRO A 26 -15.37 -58.75 -21.82
CA PRO A 26 -15.40 -57.32 -21.43
C PRO A 26 -14.00 -56.85 -21.08
N ALA A 27 -13.73 -55.65 -21.50
CA ALA A 27 -12.49 -54.91 -21.40
C ALA A 27 -11.89 -54.89 -19.97
N ARG A 28 -10.70 -55.45 -19.83
CA ARG A 28 -9.80 -55.27 -18.66
C ARG A 28 -9.02 -53.94 -18.72
N THR A 29 -9.52 -52.93 -19.38
CA THR A 29 -8.80 -51.61 -19.52
C THR A 29 -9.27 -50.57 -18.52
N THR A 30 -10.40 -50.75 -17.85
CA THR A 30 -10.91 -49.79 -16.85
C THR A 30 -10.26 -49.94 -15.47
N ASP A 31 -9.94 -51.18 -15.03
CA ASP A 31 -9.34 -51.40 -13.70
C ASP A 31 -7.88 -50.92 -13.58
N ALA A 32 -7.09 -51.02 -14.64
CA ALA A 32 -5.67 -50.58 -14.60
C ALA A 32 -5.57 -49.06 -14.63
N ALA A 33 -6.39 -48.36 -15.45
CA ALA A 33 -6.44 -46.90 -15.52
C ALA A 33 -7.00 -46.31 -14.20
N GLN A 34 -7.96 -46.96 -13.58
CA GLN A 34 -8.51 -46.54 -12.28
C GLN A 34 -7.49 -46.75 -11.19
N THR A 35 -6.75 -47.86 -11.17
CA THR A 35 -5.70 -48.17 -10.19
C THR A 35 -4.50 -47.20 -10.34
N GLU A 36 -4.13 -46.81 -11.57
CA GLU A 36 -3.11 -45.81 -11.81
C GLU A 36 -3.58 -44.40 -11.37
N ALA A 37 -4.83 -44.06 -11.60
CA ALA A 37 -5.41 -42.79 -11.13
C ALA A 37 -5.49 -42.73 -9.59
N ASP A 38 -5.91 -43.81 -8.94
CA ASP A 38 -5.97 -43.94 -7.48
C ASP A 38 -4.56 -43.88 -6.85
N ALA A 39 -3.58 -44.57 -7.44
CA ALA A 39 -2.19 -44.50 -7.00
C ALA A 39 -1.56 -43.09 -7.20
N ALA A 40 -1.91 -42.42 -8.29
CA ALA A 40 -1.46 -41.04 -8.53
C ALA A 40 -2.11 -40.07 -7.56
N ALA A 41 -3.38 -40.26 -7.21
CA ALA A 41 -4.07 -39.45 -6.19
C ALA A 41 -3.47 -39.68 -4.79
N GLU A 42 -3.17 -40.91 -4.43
CA GLU A 42 -2.54 -41.26 -3.16
C GLU A 42 -1.11 -40.69 -3.03
N ALA A 43 -0.33 -40.74 -4.13
CA ALA A 43 1.00 -40.12 -4.18
C ALA A 43 0.95 -38.59 -4.11
N ARG A 44 -0.07 -37.96 -4.69
CA ARG A 44 -0.32 -36.51 -4.57
C ARG A 44 -0.69 -36.13 -3.14
N ASP A 45 -1.56 -36.88 -2.50
CA ASP A 45 -1.94 -36.65 -1.09
C ASP A 45 -0.77 -36.85 -0.14
N GLU A 46 0.12 -37.83 -0.41
CA GLU A 46 1.35 -38.00 0.37
C GLU A 46 2.33 -36.84 0.17
N ALA A 47 2.54 -36.38 -1.07
CA ALA A 47 3.37 -35.21 -1.41
C ALA A 47 2.79 -33.93 -0.78
N ARG A 48 1.48 -33.77 -0.77
CA ARG A 48 0.78 -32.66 -0.10
C ARG A 48 1.06 -32.67 1.40
N ARG A 49 0.91 -33.81 2.08
CA ARG A 49 1.18 -33.94 3.52
C ARG A 49 2.64 -33.77 3.87
N ALA A 50 3.57 -34.07 2.96
CA ALA A 50 5.00 -33.91 3.16
C ALA A 50 5.47 -32.44 3.01
N ASN A 51 4.71 -31.59 2.30
CA ASN A 51 5.06 -30.18 2.15
C ASN A 51 4.49 -29.35 3.33
N PRO A 52 5.33 -28.69 4.14
CA PRO A 52 4.89 -27.94 5.32
C PRO A 52 3.96 -26.76 4.99
N LEU A 53 3.94 -26.26 3.76
CA LEU A 53 3.02 -25.20 3.33
C LEU A 53 1.59 -25.71 3.08
N MET A 54 1.45 -27.02 2.81
CA MET A 54 0.16 -27.65 2.48
C MET A 54 -0.38 -28.54 3.62
N ALA A 55 0.48 -28.94 4.53
CA ALA A 55 0.10 -29.69 5.71
C ALA A 55 -0.72 -28.81 6.69
N GLU A 56 -1.51 -29.43 7.54
CA GLU A 56 -2.12 -28.77 8.69
C GLU A 56 -1.02 -28.33 9.67
N TRP A 57 -1.10 -27.12 10.19
CA TRP A 57 -0.13 -26.58 11.12
C TRP A 57 -0.51 -26.89 12.57
N ASP A 58 0.30 -27.72 13.22
CA ASP A 58 0.20 -28.15 14.62
C ASP A 58 0.86 -27.15 15.60
N THR A 59 1.13 -25.95 15.16
CA THR A 59 1.74 -24.86 15.93
C THR A 59 0.70 -24.12 16.78
N PRO A 60 1.11 -23.37 17.83
CA PRO A 60 0.19 -22.56 18.61
C PRO A 60 -0.63 -21.63 17.71
N HIS A 61 -1.96 -21.67 17.86
CA HIS A 61 -2.93 -20.91 17.07
C HIS A 61 -2.84 -21.12 15.55
N GLY A 62 -2.16 -22.17 15.07
CA GLY A 62 -1.93 -22.39 13.64
C GLY A 62 -1.00 -21.34 13.02
N ALA A 63 -0.01 -20.85 13.76
CA ALA A 63 1.02 -19.94 13.25
C ALA A 63 1.92 -20.67 12.22
N PRO A 64 2.49 -19.95 11.22
CA PRO A 64 3.34 -20.58 10.22
C PRO A 64 4.55 -21.29 10.84
N PRO A 65 4.84 -22.56 10.49
CA PRO A 65 5.98 -23.31 11.01
C PRO A 65 7.28 -22.94 10.27
N PHE A 66 7.79 -21.72 10.50
CA PHE A 66 8.90 -21.14 9.74
C PHE A 66 10.15 -22.00 9.71
N SER A 67 10.46 -22.74 10.79
CA SER A 67 11.62 -23.63 10.86
C SER A 67 11.54 -24.82 9.89
N ARG A 68 10.34 -25.18 9.45
CA ARG A 68 10.07 -26.27 8.51
C ARG A 68 9.95 -25.82 7.06
N ILE A 69 9.69 -24.50 6.82
CA ILE A 69 9.47 -23.95 5.48
C ILE A 69 10.83 -23.65 4.82
N GLN A 70 11.02 -24.14 3.59
CA GLN A 70 12.20 -23.91 2.77
C GLN A 70 11.79 -23.39 1.38
N PRO A 71 12.66 -22.65 0.65
CA PRO A 71 12.33 -22.10 -0.67
C PRO A 71 11.84 -23.14 -1.68
N ASP A 72 12.39 -24.35 -1.69
CA ASP A 72 12.02 -25.42 -2.62
C ASP A 72 10.61 -26.01 -2.37
N HIS A 73 9.98 -25.68 -1.26
CA HIS A 73 8.59 -26.06 -0.99
C HIS A 73 7.55 -25.21 -1.76
N PHE A 74 7.89 -23.97 -2.17
CA PHE A 74 6.91 -23.03 -2.69
C PHE A 74 6.38 -23.39 -4.08
N ILE A 75 7.24 -23.67 -5.07
CA ILE A 75 6.78 -23.96 -6.43
C ILE A 75 5.82 -25.17 -6.45
N PRO A 76 6.15 -26.32 -5.87
CA PRO A 76 5.24 -27.46 -5.83
C PRO A 76 3.93 -27.17 -5.08
N ALA A 77 3.99 -26.39 -3.99
CA ALA A 77 2.81 -25.99 -3.24
C ALA A 77 1.89 -25.07 -4.09
N PHE A 78 2.45 -24.06 -4.73
CA PHE A 78 1.70 -23.17 -5.63
C PHE A 78 1.03 -23.93 -6.78
N GLU A 79 1.76 -24.84 -7.43
CA GLU A 79 1.23 -25.63 -8.55
C GLU A 79 0.03 -26.49 -8.13
N THR A 80 0.17 -27.20 -7.01
CA THR A 80 -0.90 -28.03 -6.47
C THR A 80 -2.10 -27.19 -6.01
N ALA A 81 -1.85 -26.09 -5.30
CA ALA A 81 -2.91 -25.21 -4.80
C ALA A 81 -3.67 -24.50 -5.93
N MET A 82 -2.98 -24.06 -7.00
CA MET A 82 -3.64 -23.51 -8.18
C MET A 82 -4.49 -24.55 -8.94
N GLU A 83 -4.05 -25.82 -9.01
CA GLU A 83 -4.82 -26.90 -9.62
C GLU A 83 -6.09 -27.18 -8.80
N THR A 84 -5.97 -27.26 -7.47
CA THR A 84 -7.09 -27.46 -6.55
C THR A 84 -8.09 -26.30 -6.65
N HIS A 85 -7.61 -25.05 -6.52
CA HIS A 85 -8.46 -23.87 -6.61
C HIS A 85 -9.21 -23.79 -7.93
N ARG A 86 -8.56 -24.13 -9.07
CA ARG A 86 -9.24 -24.16 -10.36
C ARG A 86 -10.37 -25.19 -10.39
N ALA A 87 -10.14 -26.38 -9.83
CA ALA A 87 -11.17 -27.42 -9.76
C ALA A 87 -12.34 -27.00 -8.86
N GLU A 88 -12.09 -26.30 -7.76
CA GLU A 88 -13.12 -25.73 -6.88
C GLU A 88 -13.95 -24.67 -7.61
N ILE A 89 -13.29 -23.74 -8.31
CA ILE A 89 -13.97 -22.72 -9.14
C ILE A 89 -14.81 -23.35 -10.25
N ASP A 90 -14.26 -24.34 -10.97
CA ASP A 90 -14.99 -25.06 -12.02
C ASP A 90 -16.23 -25.77 -11.46
N ALA A 91 -16.12 -26.36 -10.26
CA ALA A 91 -17.25 -27.00 -9.58
C ALA A 91 -18.36 -26.01 -9.21
N ILE A 92 -17.99 -24.79 -8.79
CA ILE A 92 -18.95 -23.71 -8.52
C ILE A 92 -19.59 -23.24 -9.84
N ALA A 93 -18.78 -22.89 -10.83
CA ALA A 93 -19.22 -22.32 -12.10
C ALA A 93 -20.17 -23.27 -12.88
N THR A 94 -19.85 -24.56 -12.87
CA THR A 94 -20.62 -25.59 -13.59
C THR A 94 -21.73 -26.27 -12.78
N ASN A 95 -21.99 -25.81 -11.54
CA ASN A 95 -23.02 -26.38 -10.68
C ASN A 95 -24.40 -26.24 -11.36
N PRO A 96 -25.13 -27.35 -11.66
CA PRO A 96 -26.42 -27.30 -12.38
C PRO A 96 -27.58 -26.79 -11.51
N GLU A 97 -27.39 -26.64 -10.21
CA GLU A 97 -28.41 -26.12 -9.31
C GLU A 97 -28.56 -24.62 -9.46
N THR A 98 -29.77 -24.10 -9.23
CA THR A 98 -29.99 -22.64 -9.14
C THR A 98 -29.02 -22.01 -8.19
N PRO A 99 -28.37 -20.87 -8.54
CA PRO A 99 -27.47 -20.17 -7.64
C PRO A 99 -28.14 -19.80 -6.32
N THR A 100 -27.51 -20.20 -5.24
CA THR A 100 -27.85 -19.77 -3.87
C THR A 100 -26.65 -19.11 -3.25
N PHE A 101 -26.84 -18.39 -2.14
CA PHE A 101 -25.73 -17.78 -1.44
C PHE A 101 -24.68 -18.85 -1.02
N ASP A 102 -25.15 -19.98 -0.48
CA ASP A 102 -24.25 -21.05 0.00
C ASP A 102 -23.49 -21.74 -1.15
N ASN A 103 -24.20 -22.13 -2.26
CA ASN A 103 -23.56 -22.88 -3.35
C ASN A 103 -22.78 -21.98 -4.34
N THR A 104 -22.69 -20.68 -4.06
CA THR A 104 -21.95 -19.72 -4.88
C THR A 104 -21.00 -18.89 -4.00
N MET A 105 -21.50 -18.02 -3.10
CA MET A 105 -20.66 -17.09 -2.34
C MET A 105 -19.88 -17.79 -1.24
N VAL A 106 -20.53 -18.60 -0.38
CA VAL A 106 -19.80 -19.34 0.66
C VAL A 106 -18.81 -20.32 0.02
N ALA A 107 -19.18 -20.96 -1.08
CA ALA A 107 -18.27 -21.82 -1.81
C ALA A 107 -17.05 -21.07 -2.37
N LEU A 108 -17.22 -19.81 -2.84
CA LEU A 108 -16.13 -18.93 -3.30
C LEU A 108 -15.22 -18.48 -2.15
N GLU A 109 -15.80 -18.11 -1.00
CA GLU A 109 -15.05 -17.69 0.17
C GLU A 109 -14.14 -18.80 0.75
N LEU A 110 -14.54 -20.06 0.55
CA LEU A 110 -13.78 -21.24 0.98
C LEU A 110 -12.86 -21.77 -0.12
N ALA A 111 -13.05 -21.38 -1.37
CA ALA A 111 -12.22 -21.85 -2.48
C ALA A 111 -10.83 -21.21 -2.44
N GLY A 112 -9.79 -22.02 -2.72
CA GLY A 112 -8.40 -21.54 -2.79
C GLY A 112 -7.75 -21.20 -1.46
N ASP A 113 -8.23 -21.74 -0.34
CA ASP A 113 -7.65 -21.48 0.99
C ASP A 113 -6.17 -21.86 1.06
N ASP A 114 -5.78 -23.03 0.54
CA ASP A 114 -4.37 -23.43 0.44
C ASP A 114 -3.54 -22.42 -0.36
N LEU A 115 -4.05 -21.95 -1.51
CA LEU A 115 -3.37 -20.96 -2.35
C LEU A 115 -3.23 -19.62 -1.62
N GLY A 116 -4.28 -19.20 -0.94
CA GLY A 116 -4.29 -17.99 -0.10
C GLY A 116 -3.25 -18.06 1.01
N ARG A 117 -3.20 -19.18 1.75
CA ARG A 117 -2.23 -19.43 2.83
C ARG A 117 -0.78 -19.41 2.33
N ILE A 118 -0.49 -20.13 1.24
CA ILE A 118 0.84 -20.16 0.63
C ILE A 118 1.24 -18.77 0.14
N SER A 119 0.34 -18.05 -0.54
CA SER A 119 0.61 -16.72 -1.07
C SER A 119 0.91 -15.70 0.01
N ARG A 120 0.18 -15.74 1.14
CA ARG A 120 0.43 -14.84 2.28
C ARG A 120 1.78 -15.11 2.94
N VAL A 121 2.14 -16.37 3.19
CA VAL A 121 3.46 -16.72 3.73
C VAL A 121 4.57 -16.29 2.77
N PHE A 122 4.43 -16.61 1.48
CA PHE A 122 5.40 -16.24 0.45
C PHE A 122 5.58 -14.73 0.33
N GLY A 123 4.46 -13.98 0.25
CA GLY A 123 4.46 -12.52 0.14
C GLY A 123 5.12 -11.84 1.35
N ASN A 124 4.86 -12.34 2.56
CA ASN A 124 5.52 -11.82 3.76
C ASN A 124 7.03 -12.11 3.77
N LEU A 125 7.44 -13.34 3.41
CA LEU A 125 8.87 -13.68 3.35
C LEU A 125 9.61 -12.90 2.27
N THR A 126 9.05 -12.74 1.07
CA THR A 126 9.65 -11.95 -0.01
C THR A 126 9.70 -10.45 0.28
N SER A 127 8.82 -9.95 1.14
CA SER A 127 8.84 -8.54 1.57
C SER A 127 9.74 -8.27 2.75
N SER A 128 9.88 -9.25 3.69
CA SER A 128 10.53 -9.02 4.99
C SER A 128 11.83 -9.80 5.20
N ALA A 129 12.08 -10.86 4.43
CA ALA A 129 13.25 -11.74 4.58
C ALA A 129 13.66 -12.37 3.24
N SER A 130 13.66 -11.59 2.15
CA SER A 130 13.95 -12.08 0.81
C SER A 130 15.41 -12.52 0.66
N ASN A 131 15.62 -13.39 -0.31
CA ASN A 131 16.92 -13.87 -0.76
C ASN A 131 16.84 -14.30 -2.23
N ASP A 132 18.00 -14.56 -2.87
CA ASP A 132 18.08 -14.91 -4.29
C ASP A 132 17.15 -16.07 -4.69
N ALA A 133 16.93 -17.05 -3.79
CA ALA A 133 16.06 -18.19 -4.08
C ALA A 133 14.58 -17.78 -4.09
N LEU A 134 14.14 -16.98 -3.12
CA LEU A 134 12.77 -16.46 -3.07
C LEU A 134 12.51 -15.49 -4.22
N ASP A 135 13.48 -14.64 -4.58
CA ASP A 135 13.38 -13.71 -5.71
C ASP A 135 13.22 -14.45 -7.04
N ALA A 136 13.97 -15.55 -7.25
CA ALA A 136 13.84 -16.39 -8.43
C ALA A 136 12.44 -17.04 -8.51
N ILE A 137 11.93 -17.56 -7.38
CA ILE A 137 10.58 -18.13 -7.28
C ILE A 137 9.52 -17.04 -7.57
N GLN A 138 9.68 -15.84 -7.02
CA GLN A 138 8.77 -14.73 -7.25
C GLN A 138 8.71 -14.35 -8.73
N ALA A 139 9.85 -14.26 -9.40
CA ALA A 139 9.92 -13.98 -10.83
C ALA A 139 9.21 -15.03 -11.69
N GLU A 140 9.29 -16.31 -11.30
CA GLU A 140 8.61 -17.42 -11.99
C GLU A 140 7.11 -17.44 -11.71
N MET A 141 6.73 -17.30 -10.42
CA MET A 141 5.34 -17.55 -9.99
C MET A 141 4.42 -16.34 -10.20
N SER A 142 4.90 -15.10 -10.11
CA SER A 142 4.05 -13.90 -10.24
C SER A 142 3.24 -13.88 -11.55
N PRO A 143 3.82 -14.13 -12.75
CA PRO A 143 3.03 -14.18 -13.97
C PRO A 143 2.09 -15.39 -14.06
N ARG A 144 2.39 -16.49 -13.36
CA ARG A 144 1.51 -17.69 -13.31
C ARG A 144 0.30 -17.42 -12.42
N LEU A 145 0.51 -16.81 -11.25
CA LEU A 145 -0.55 -16.41 -10.32
C LEU A 145 -1.46 -15.33 -10.93
N ALA A 146 -0.89 -14.35 -11.64
CA ALA A 146 -1.67 -13.34 -12.36
C ALA A 146 -2.59 -13.96 -13.42
N ARG A 147 -2.09 -14.91 -14.23
CA ARG A 147 -2.91 -15.63 -15.20
C ARG A 147 -4.00 -16.48 -14.53
N HIS A 148 -3.68 -17.12 -13.41
CA HIS A 148 -4.64 -17.89 -12.63
C HIS A 148 -5.78 -17.02 -12.12
N SER A 149 -5.46 -15.88 -11.49
CA SER A 149 -6.46 -14.91 -11.01
C SER A 149 -7.33 -14.36 -12.16
N SER A 150 -6.71 -13.98 -13.29
CA SER A 150 -7.45 -13.51 -14.46
C SER A 150 -8.39 -14.56 -15.04
N ALA A 151 -8.00 -15.84 -15.03
CA ALA A 151 -8.86 -16.92 -15.52
C ALA A 151 -10.12 -17.09 -14.66
N ILE A 152 -10.04 -16.79 -13.36
CA ILE A 152 -11.19 -16.85 -12.45
C ILE A 152 -12.10 -15.62 -12.66
N THR A 153 -11.54 -14.42 -12.62
CA THR A 153 -12.33 -13.18 -12.75
C THR A 153 -12.99 -13.01 -14.14
N LEU A 154 -12.45 -13.67 -15.17
CA LEU A 154 -13.02 -13.70 -16.52
C LEU A 154 -13.85 -14.96 -16.81
N ASN A 155 -14.15 -15.79 -15.81
CA ASN A 155 -15.00 -16.96 -15.97
C ASN A 155 -16.47 -16.53 -16.10
N ALA A 156 -17.05 -16.67 -17.29
CA ALA A 156 -18.39 -16.20 -17.58
C ALA A 156 -19.47 -16.98 -16.81
N ASP A 157 -19.31 -18.31 -16.69
CA ASP A 157 -20.26 -19.14 -15.96
C ASP A 157 -20.30 -18.82 -14.46
N LEU A 158 -19.12 -18.53 -13.88
CA LEU A 158 -19.02 -18.08 -12.51
C LEU A 158 -19.66 -16.70 -12.32
N PHE A 159 -19.38 -15.76 -13.25
CA PHE A 159 -19.96 -14.43 -13.21
C PHE A 159 -21.49 -14.46 -13.33
N GLU A 160 -22.06 -15.32 -14.20
CA GLU A 160 -23.51 -15.48 -14.33
C GLU A 160 -24.16 -15.88 -12.99
N ARG A 161 -23.50 -16.70 -12.19
CA ARG A 161 -24.01 -17.09 -10.86
C ARG A 161 -23.95 -15.93 -9.85
N ILE A 162 -22.88 -15.14 -9.86
CA ILE A 162 -22.74 -13.95 -9.00
C ILE A 162 -23.78 -12.89 -9.41
N ASP A 163 -23.91 -12.61 -10.69
CA ASP A 163 -24.87 -11.65 -11.24
C ASP A 163 -26.33 -12.04 -10.94
N TYR A 164 -26.65 -13.35 -11.02
CA TYR A 164 -27.96 -13.88 -10.61
C TYR A 164 -28.29 -13.53 -9.15
N LEU A 165 -27.33 -13.68 -8.24
CA LEU A 165 -27.52 -13.34 -6.83
C LEU A 165 -27.61 -11.83 -6.62
N HIS A 166 -26.78 -11.05 -7.32
CA HIS A 166 -26.80 -9.60 -7.28
C HIS A 166 -28.16 -9.03 -7.72
N GLN A 167 -28.71 -9.49 -8.84
CA GLN A 167 -29.99 -9.03 -9.36
C GLN A 167 -31.19 -9.42 -8.48
N ARG A 168 -31.10 -10.50 -7.71
CA ARG A 168 -32.18 -11.07 -6.91
C ARG A 168 -32.00 -11.03 -5.40
N GLY A 169 -30.97 -10.36 -4.90
CA GLY A 169 -30.64 -10.33 -3.47
C GLY A 169 -31.84 -9.99 -2.56
N GLY A 170 -32.66 -9.02 -2.97
CA GLY A 170 -33.85 -8.65 -2.24
C GLY A 170 -34.97 -9.72 -2.26
N GLU A 171 -35.07 -10.52 -3.32
CA GLU A 171 -36.09 -11.59 -3.46
C GLU A 171 -35.71 -12.85 -2.66
N ILE A 172 -34.42 -13.17 -2.59
CA ILE A 172 -33.89 -14.36 -1.90
C ILE A 172 -33.60 -14.13 -0.42
N GLY A 173 -33.76 -12.90 0.07
CA GLY A 173 -33.69 -12.56 1.49
C GLY A 173 -32.27 -12.60 2.08
N LEU A 174 -31.28 -12.11 1.34
CA LEU A 174 -29.91 -11.96 1.83
C LEU A 174 -29.86 -11.04 3.07
N THR A 175 -29.01 -11.38 4.03
CA THR A 175 -28.69 -10.46 5.13
C THR A 175 -27.90 -9.25 4.57
N PRO A 176 -27.83 -8.12 5.29
CA PRO A 176 -27.06 -6.96 4.85
C PRO A 176 -25.61 -7.31 4.48
N GLN A 177 -24.94 -8.12 5.30
CA GLN A 177 -23.56 -8.54 5.07
C GLN A 177 -23.43 -9.46 3.86
N GLN A 178 -24.40 -10.37 3.64
CA GLN A 178 -24.45 -11.21 2.44
C GLN A 178 -24.67 -10.39 1.18
N ALA A 179 -25.57 -9.42 1.22
CA ALA A 179 -25.82 -8.50 0.12
C ALA A 179 -24.55 -7.69 -0.24
N ARG A 180 -23.85 -7.19 0.80
CA ARG A 180 -22.58 -6.47 0.60
C ARG A 180 -21.50 -7.36 -0.01
N LEU A 181 -21.37 -8.60 0.43
CA LEU A 181 -20.41 -9.53 -0.14
C LEU A 181 -20.70 -9.76 -1.65
N VAL A 182 -21.96 -10.01 -2.01
CA VAL A 182 -22.37 -10.17 -3.41
C VAL A 182 -22.07 -8.91 -4.22
N GLU A 183 -22.35 -7.72 -3.68
CA GLU A 183 -22.05 -6.43 -4.31
C GLU A 183 -20.55 -6.28 -4.59
N VAL A 184 -19.70 -6.50 -3.58
CA VAL A 184 -18.23 -6.38 -3.70
C VAL A 184 -17.69 -7.36 -4.76
N TYR A 185 -18.14 -8.61 -4.75
CA TYR A 185 -17.73 -9.60 -5.77
C TYR A 185 -18.21 -9.19 -7.16
N HIS A 186 -19.47 -8.81 -7.29
CA HIS A 186 -20.04 -8.39 -8.58
C HIS A 186 -19.27 -7.20 -9.17
N GLU A 187 -19.02 -6.16 -8.37
CA GLU A 187 -18.24 -5.00 -8.79
C GLU A 187 -16.81 -5.38 -9.22
N ASN A 188 -16.14 -6.23 -8.46
CA ASN A 188 -14.78 -6.68 -8.77
C ASN A 188 -14.73 -7.44 -10.11
N PHE A 189 -15.71 -8.31 -10.38
CA PHE A 189 -15.80 -9.03 -11.65
C PHE A 189 -16.11 -8.10 -12.81
N VAL A 190 -17.07 -7.17 -12.65
CA VAL A 190 -17.39 -6.15 -13.67
C VAL A 190 -16.17 -5.31 -14.01
N ARG A 191 -15.44 -4.84 -13.00
CA ARG A 191 -14.20 -4.06 -13.19
C ARG A 191 -13.07 -4.86 -13.83
N ALA A 192 -13.06 -6.18 -13.64
CA ALA A 192 -12.15 -7.09 -14.32
C ALA A 192 -12.56 -7.39 -15.78
N GLY A 193 -13.71 -6.88 -16.25
CA GLY A 193 -14.19 -7.05 -17.61
C GLY A 193 -15.05 -8.31 -17.81
N ALA A 194 -15.62 -8.89 -16.76
CA ALA A 194 -16.43 -10.11 -16.85
C ALA A 194 -17.68 -9.96 -17.73
N GLN A 195 -18.23 -8.74 -17.84
CA GLN A 195 -19.38 -8.42 -18.70
C GLN A 195 -19.02 -8.21 -20.16
N LEU A 196 -17.75 -8.11 -20.50
CA LEU A 196 -17.32 -7.88 -21.88
C LEU A 196 -17.37 -9.15 -22.70
N GLU A 197 -17.85 -9.04 -23.95
CA GLU A 197 -17.95 -10.13 -24.89
C GLU A 197 -17.25 -9.80 -26.23
N GLY A 198 -16.94 -10.84 -27.00
CA GLY A 198 -16.43 -10.71 -28.37
C GLY A 198 -15.21 -9.80 -28.51
N GLU A 199 -15.25 -8.86 -29.45
CA GLU A 199 -14.15 -7.95 -29.78
C GLU A 199 -13.79 -7.02 -28.58
N ASP A 200 -14.76 -6.59 -27.78
CA ASP A 200 -14.52 -5.72 -26.63
C ASP A 200 -13.69 -6.43 -25.53
N ARG A 201 -13.97 -7.72 -25.30
CA ARG A 201 -13.19 -8.53 -24.37
C ARG A 201 -11.76 -8.75 -24.84
N GLU A 202 -11.57 -9.04 -26.13
CA GLU A 202 -10.24 -9.18 -26.72
C GLU A 202 -9.47 -7.86 -26.62
N ARG A 203 -10.13 -6.75 -26.95
CA ARG A 203 -9.52 -5.42 -26.87
C ARG A 203 -9.15 -5.03 -25.43
N PHE A 204 -10.00 -5.32 -24.46
CA PHE A 204 -9.69 -5.10 -23.03
C PHE A 204 -8.44 -5.86 -22.60
N ALA A 205 -8.29 -7.13 -22.99
CA ALA A 205 -7.14 -7.95 -22.67
C ALA A 205 -5.84 -7.39 -23.31
N GLU A 206 -5.91 -6.92 -24.57
CA GLU A 206 -4.80 -6.24 -25.23
C GLU A 206 -4.37 -4.97 -24.50
N ILE A 207 -5.33 -4.11 -24.12
CA ILE A 207 -5.08 -2.87 -23.37
C ILE A 207 -4.40 -3.18 -22.05
N ARG A 208 -4.90 -4.14 -21.26
CA ARG A 208 -4.29 -4.55 -19.99
C ARG A 208 -2.85 -5.04 -20.16
N SER A 209 -2.59 -5.82 -21.20
CA SER A 209 -1.24 -6.30 -21.52
C SER A 209 -0.28 -5.17 -21.92
N GLU A 210 -0.75 -4.23 -22.75
CA GLU A 210 0.06 -3.08 -23.20
C GLU A 210 0.36 -2.14 -22.01
N LEU A 211 -0.66 -1.84 -21.18
CA LEU A 211 -0.51 -1.03 -19.98
C LEU A 211 0.54 -1.60 -19.01
N ALA A 212 0.51 -2.91 -18.75
CA ALA A 212 1.51 -3.55 -17.89
C ALA A 212 2.96 -3.34 -18.40
N GLY A 213 3.16 -3.44 -19.72
CA GLY A 213 4.44 -3.15 -20.36
C GLY A 213 4.87 -1.68 -20.24
N LEU A 214 3.93 -0.76 -20.40
CA LEU A 214 4.18 0.68 -20.29
C LEU A 214 4.48 1.10 -18.84
N TYR A 215 3.77 0.56 -17.84
CA TYR A 215 4.05 0.81 -16.42
C TYR A 215 5.48 0.38 -16.03
N THR A 216 5.86 -0.82 -16.46
CA THR A 216 7.22 -1.31 -16.25
C THR A 216 8.26 -0.40 -16.91
N ARG A 217 8.03 0.02 -18.16
CA ARG A 217 8.90 0.93 -18.89
C ARG A 217 9.02 2.28 -18.22
N PHE A 218 7.89 2.83 -17.74
CA PHE A 218 7.87 4.12 -17.05
C PHE A 218 8.77 4.09 -15.80
N ALA A 219 8.63 3.08 -14.95
CA ALA A 219 9.44 2.93 -13.74
C ALA A 219 10.93 2.70 -14.06
N GLN A 220 11.23 1.91 -15.09
CA GLN A 220 12.61 1.67 -15.53
C GLN A 220 13.26 2.93 -16.10
N ASN A 221 12.52 3.73 -16.87
CA ASN A 221 13.01 4.98 -17.43
C ASN A 221 13.33 5.99 -16.32
N GLU A 222 12.40 6.19 -15.37
CA GLU A 222 12.62 7.09 -14.23
C GLU A 222 13.88 6.70 -13.46
N ARG A 223 14.02 5.43 -13.11
CA ARG A 223 15.18 4.92 -12.37
C ARG A 223 16.48 5.13 -13.15
N ARG A 224 16.52 4.77 -14.44
CA ARG A 224 17.73 4.89 -15.27
C ARG A 224 18.12 6.34 -15.49
N ASP A 225 17.15 7.22 -15.76
CA ASP A 225 17.40 8.64 -15.94
C ASP A 225 17.97 9.27 -14.65
N SER A 226 17.45 8.86 -13.49
CA SER A 226 17.96 9.26 -12.18
C SER A 226 19.40 8.82 -11.91
N GLU A 227 19.78 7.64 -12.38
CA GLU A 227 21.11 7.06 -12.20
C GLU A 227 22.19 7.78 -13.05
N LEU A 228 21.79 8.44 -14.16
CA LEU A 228 22.72 9.14 -15.07
C LEU A 228 23.29 10.44 -14.50
N TRP A 229 22.61 11.04 -13.53
CA TRP A 229 23.00 12.35 -13.02
C TRP A 229 23.75 12.25 -11.69
N THR A 230 24.80 13.05 -11.58
CA THR A 230 25.52 13.29 -10.32
C THR A 230 26.03 14.72 -10.27
N LEU A 231 26.09 15.30 -9.07
CA LEU A 231 26.74 16.58 -8.80
C LEU A 231 28.07 16.31 -8.06
N PRO A 232 29.23 16.51 -8.71
CA PRO A 232 30.50 16.37 -8.05
C PRO A 232 30.74 17.52 -7.06
N LEU A 233 31.27 17.19 -5.87
CA LEU A 233 31.59 18.14 -4.82
C LEU A 233 33.10 18.21 -4.60
N THR A 234 33.59 19.41 -4.29
CA THR A 234 34.98 19.63 -3.87
C THR A 234 35.12 19.42 -2.35
N GLU A 235 36.36 19.29 -1.85
CA GLU A 235 36.60 19.26 -0.40
C GLU A 235 36.15 20.55 0.30
N ALA A 236 36.13 21.68 -0.39
CA ALA A 236 35.59 22.93 0.13
C ALA A 236 34.08 22.88 0.31
N ASP A 237 33.36 22.32 -0.67
CA ASP A 237 31.91 22.12 -0.57
C ASP A 237 31.55 21.18 0.58
N LEU A 238 32.32 20.08 0.74
CA LEU A 238 32.09 19.11 1.81
C LEU A 238 32.35 19.68 3.22
N ALA A 239 33.28 20.64 3.33
CA ALA A 239 33.59 21.27 4.63
C ALA A 239 32.43 22.18 5.10
N GLU A 240 31.55 22.61 4.21
CA GLU A 240 30.38 23.44 4.53
C GLU A 240 29.11 22.60 4.84
N LEU A 241 29.19 21.26 4.67
CA LEU A 241 28.08 20.35 4.88
C LEU A 241 28.20 19.58 6.19
N PRO A 242 27.08 19.15 6.80
CA PRO A 242 27.09 18.19 7.90
C PRO A 242 27.90 16.93 7.55
N SER A 243 28.59 16.38 8.54
CA SER A 243 29.49 15.22 8.36
C SER A 243 28.77 14.00 7.79
N SER A 244 27.51 13.79 8.12
CA SER A 244 26.66 12.71 7.58
C SER A 244 26.47 12.84 6.06
N ILE A 245 26.17 14.05 5.56
CA ILE A 245 26.00 14.31 4.13
C ILE A 245 27.34 14.19 3.40
N ALA A 246 28.40 14.72 3.97
CA ALA A 246 29.74 14.63 3.41
C ALA A 246 30.21 13.16 3.29
N SER A 247 29.96 12.33 4.32
CA SER A 247 30.24 10.89 4.29
C SER A 247 29.42 10.14 3.24
N ALA A 248 28.12 10.43 3.16
CA ALA A 248 27.24 9.84 2.16
C ALA A 248 27.66 10.19 0.73
N ALA A 249 28.07 11.45 0.49
CA ALA A 249 28.57 11.89 -0.81
C ALA A 249 29.86 11.16 -1.24
N ARG A 250 30.79 10.93 -0.29
CA ARG A 250 32.01 10.14 -0.54
C ARG A 250 31.66 8.68 -0.88
N ALA A 251 30.83 8.05 -0.07
CA ALA A 251 30.38 6.68 -0.32
C ALA A 251 29.65 6.54 -1.68
N ALA A 252 28.86 7.54 -2.07
CA ALA A 252 28.18 7.56 -3.37
C ALA A 252 29.15 7.69 -4.55
N GLY A 253 30.25 8.43 -4.39
CA GLY A 253 31.34 8.52 -5.35
C GLY A 253 32.09 7.19 -5.48
N GLU A 254 32.50 6.60 -4.36
CA GLU A 254 33.19 5.31 -4.31
C GLU A 254 32.36 4.18 -4.96
N ALA A 255 31.06 4.10 -4.64
CA ALA A 255 30.15 3.10 -5.20
C ALA A 255 29.99 3.22 -6.72
N ARG A 256 30.29 4.39 -7.32
CA ARG A 256 30.27 4.66 -8.76
C ARG A 256 31.64 4.68 -9.42
N GLU A 257 32.68 4.30 -8.67
CA GLU A 257 34.05 4.31 -9.14
C GLU A 257 34.51 5.71 -9.63
N LEU A 258 34.00 6.79 -8.98
CA LEU A 258 34.37 8.18 -9.26
C LEU A 258 35.46 8.66 -8.30
N ASP A 259 36.38 9.47 -8.82
CA ASP A 259 37.49 10.07 -8.01
C ASP A 259 37.00 11.21 -7.07
N THR A 260 35.73 11.62 -7.21
CA THR A 260 35.15 12.74 -6.47
C THR A 260 33.89 12.33 -5.72
N PRO A 261 33.64 12.89 -4.53
CA PRO A 261 32.36 12.78 -3.84
C PRO A 261 31.23 13.35 -4.70
N VAL A 262 30.04 12.71 -4.67
CA VAL A 262 28.90 13.15 -5.49
C VAL A 262 27.59 13.14 -4.74
N ILE A 263 26.71 14.10 -5.06
CA ILE A 263 25.27 14.02 -4.75
C ILE A 263 24.58 13.31 -5.90
N THR A 264 23.63 12.43 -5.57
CA THR A 264 22.80 11.68 -6.51
C THR A 264 21.33 12.13 -6.40
N LEU A 265 20.48 11.67 -7.34
CA LEU A 265 19.04 11.94 -7.27
C LEU A 265 18.26 10.98 -6.36
N ALA A 266 18.93 10.11 -5.62
CA ALA A 266 18.28 9.38 -4.54
C ALA A 266 17.76 10.37 -3.50
N ARG A 267 16.52 10.20 -3.06
CA ARG A 267 15.85 11.13 -2.13
C ARG A 267 16.66 11.37 -0.85
N SER A 268 17.24 10.30 -0.30
CA SER A 268 18.14 10.35 0.86
C SER A 268 19.45 11.11 0.62
N SER A 269 19.83 11.38 -0.62
CA SER A 269 21.02 12.17 -0.99
C SER A 269 20.64 13.62 -1.30
N VAL A 270 19.67 13.83 -2.21
CA VAL A 270 19.37 15.15 -2.75
C VAL A 270 18.60 16.06 -1.77
N GLU A 271 17.63 15.53 -1.02
CA GLU A 271 16.82 16.36 -0.11
C GLU A 271 17.63 16.91 1.06
N PRO A 272 18.41 16.11 1.83
CA PRO A 272 19.30 16.66 2.88
C PRO A 272 20.34 17.64 2.32
N PHE A 273 20.83 17.37 1.10
CA PHE A 273 21.77 18.30 0.45
C PHE A 273 21.08 19.65 0.14
N MET A 274 19.87 19.66 -0.42
CA MET A 274 19.12 20.90 -0.69
C MET A 274 18.75 21.66 0.60
N GLN A 275 18.58 20.95 1.71
CA GLN A 275 18.29 21.57 3.02
C GLN A 275 19.52 22.24 3.65
N GLN A 276 20.72 21.67 3.45
CA GLN A 276 21.90 22.03 4.22
C GLN A 276 22.99 22.73 3.41
N SER A 277 22.98 22.64 2.07
CA SER A 277 24.03 23.24 1.26
C SER A 277 23.88 24.75 1.16
N PRO A 278 24.89 25.56 1.58
CA PRO A 278 24.84 27.00 1.43
C PRO A 278 25.03 27.46 -0.03
N ASN A 279 25.55 26.61 -0.91
CA ASN A 279 25.81 26.93 -2.31
C ASN A 279 24.51 26.91 -3.13
N ARG A 280 23.93 28.09 -3.37
CA ARG A 280 22.67 28.25 -4.13
C ARG A 280 22.74 27.64 -5.55
N ALA A 281 23.88 27.77 -6.26
CA ALA A 281 24.02 27.21 -7.60
C ALA A 281 24.02 25.67 -7.60
N HIS A 282 24.60 25.05 -6.57
CA HIS A 282 24.53 23.60 -6.40
C HIS A 282 23.11 23.15 -6.05
N ARG A 283 22.37 23.89 -5.21
CA ARG A 283 20.95 23.61 -4.93
C ARG A 283 20.10 23.71 -6.20
N GLU A 284 20.31 24.76 -7.01
CA GLU A 284 19.62 24.93 -8.30
C GLU A 284 19.88 23.74 -9.25
N ALA A 285 21.15 23.31 -9.39
CA ALA A 285 21.51 22.17 -10.23
C ALA A 285 20.86 20.85 -9.72
N ALA A 286 20.91 20.60 -8.42
CA ALA A 286 20.31 19.41 -7.79
C ALA A 286 18.79 19.42 -7.91
N TRP A 287 18.13 20.54 -7.60
CA TRP A 287 16.70 20.70 -7.72
C TRP A 287 16.20 20.52 -9.16
N THR A 288 16.88 21.18 -10.12
CA THR A 288 16.50 21.09 -11.53
C THR A 288 16.60 19.66 -12.04
N ALA A 289 17.67 18.96 -11.72
CA ALA A 289 17.82 17.56 -12.10
C ALA A 289 16.79 16.66 -11.41
N PHE A 290 16.51 16.86 -10.12
CA PHE A 290 15.57 16.07 -9.37
C PHE A 290 14.14 16.18 -9.91
N TYR A 291 13.69 17.38 -10.25
CA TYR A 291 12.34 17.61 -10.77
C TYR A 291 12.22 17.38 -12.29
N ASN A 292 13.33 17.18 -13.02
CA ASN A 292 13.30 16.81 -14.44
C ASN A 292 13.59 15.32 -14.71
N ARG A 293 13.51 14.48 -13.71
CA ARG A 293 13.63 13.02 -13.91
C ARG A 293 12.58 12.52 -14.89
N GLY A 294 13.00 11.74 -15.90
CA GLY A 294 12.14 11.27 -16.97
C GLY A 294 11.67 12.36 -17.96
N ASN A 295 12.25 13.57 -17.90
CA ASN A 295 11.93 14.73 -18.76
C ASN A 295 13.17 15.34 -19.45
N ASN A 296 14.17 14.56 -19.78
CA ASN A 296 15.43 15.05 -20.30
C ASN A 296 15.56 14.91 -21.83
N ASN A 297 14.50 14.61 -22.56
CA ASN A 297 14.47 14.37 -24.00
C ASN A 297 15.54 13.36 -24.48
N ASN A 298 15.87 12.39 -23.64
CA ASN A 298 16.77 11.28 -23.90
C ASN A 298 15.97 9.97 -24.11
N GLU A 299 16.66 8.83 -24.20
CA GLU A 299 16.02 7.53 -24.38
C GLU A 299 15.14 7.07 -23.18
N PHE A 300 15.25 7.73 -22.03
CA PHE A 300 14.49 7.47 -20.82
C PHE A 300 13.36 8.49 -20.56
N ASP A 301 13.06 9.33 -21.56
CA ASP A 301 11.97 10.31 -21.47
C ASP A 301 10.60 9.61 -21.37
N ASN A 302 9.79 10.01 -20.41
CA ASN A 302 8.50 9.37 -20.12
C ASN A 302 7.28 10.04 -20.74
N LYS A 303 7.44 11.17 -21.43
CA LYS A 303 6.28 11.92 -21.99
C LYS A 303 5.44 11.11 -22.97
N ASP A 304 6.09 10.31 -23.84
CA ASP A 304 5.37 9.45 -24.78
C ASP A 304 4.67 8.29 -24.06
N ASN A 305 5.31 7.71 -23.03
CA ASN A 305 4.68 6.68 -22.19
C ASN A 305 3.42 7.21 -21.52
N ILE A 306 3.47 8.43 -20.95
CA ILE A 306 2.32 9.08 -20.29
C ILE A 306 1.15 9.20 -21.25
N ARG A 307 1.38 9.79 -22.45
CA ARG A 307 0.30 9.95 -23.45
C ARG A 307 -0.33 8.62 -23.83
N ARG A 308 0.50 7.60 -24.02
CA ARG A 308 0.00 6.26 -24.40
C ARG A 308 -0.78 5.60 -23.25
N ILE A 309 -0.28 5.69 -22.02
CA ILE A 309 -0.95 5.18 -20.81
C ILE A 309 -2.34 5.85 -20.66
N LEU A 310 -2.40 7.19 -20.73
CA LEU A 310 -3.65 7.92 -20.56
C LEU A 310 -4.67 7.58 -21.66
N ALA A 311 -4.22 7.44 -22.92
CA ALA A 311 -5.09 7.04 -24.04
C ALA A 311 -5.70 5.63 -23.83
N LEU A 312 -4.88 4.68 -23.39
CA LEU A 312 -5.33 3.31 -23.13
C LEU A 312 -6.26 3.24 -21.90
N ARG A 313 -5.99 4.02 -20.87
CA ARG A 313 -6.86 4.11 -19.68
C ARG A 313 -8.23 4.66 -20.02
N LEU A 314 -8.30 5.71 -20.87
CA LEU A 314 -9.57 6.23 -21.32
C LEU A 314 -10.34 5.19 -22.14
N GLU A 315 -9.67 4.51 -23.07
CA GLU A 315 -10.28 3.43 -23.87
C GLU A 315 -10.80 2.29 -22.99
N LEU A 316 -10.01 1.85 -21.99
CA LEU A 316 -10.40 0.85 -21.00
C LEU A 316 -11.65 1.28 -20.22
N ALA A 317 -11.69 2.52 -19.72
CA ALA A 317 -12.83 3.03 -18.97
C ALA A 317 -14.09 3.07 -19.84
N ASN A 318 -13.97 3.51 -21.10
CA ASN A 318 -15.09 3.54 -22.05
C ASN A 318 -15.61 2.15 -22.38
N LEU A 319 -14.74 1.13 -22.53
CA LEU A 319 -15.17 -0.28 -22.69
C LEU A 319 -15.99 -0.78 -21.50
N LEU A 320 -15.67 -0.29 -20.29
CA LEU A 320 -16.39 -0.62 -19.05
C LEU A 320 -17.62 0.28 -18.79
N GLY A 321 -17.95 1.19 -19.73
CA GLY A 321 -19.13 2.06 -19.65
C GLY A 321 -18.93 3.34 -18.83
N PHE A 322 -17.71 3.72 -18.50
CA PHE A 322 -17.39 4.96 -17.80
C PHE A 322 -16.95 6.07 -18.77
N ASP A 323 -17.37 7.29 -18.51
CA ASP A 323 -17.04 8.45 -19.34
C ASP A 323 -15.54 8.75 -19.39
N THR A 324 -14.84 8.62 -18.26
CA THR A 324 -13.38 8.80 -18.15
C THR A 324 -12.76 7.79 -17.17
N PHE A 325 -11.45 7.69 -17.20
CA PHE A 325 -10.74 6.82 -16.27
C PHE A 325 -10.88 7.27 -14.80
N ALA A 326 -11.00 8.59 -14.55
CA ALA A 326 -11.28 9.10 -13.21
C ALA A 326 -12.63 8.58 -12.68
N HIS A 327 -13.70 8.59 -13.48
CA HIS A 327 -14.99 8.01 -13.11
C HIS A 327 -14.89 6.51 -12.80
N TYR A 328 -14.17 5.76 -13.63
CA TYR A 328 -13.92 4.34 -13.38
C TYR A 328 -13.18 4.10 -12.04
N ARG A 329 -12.18 4.93 -11.73
CA ARG A 329 -11.37 4.75 -10.51
C ARG A 329 -12.11 5.14 -9.25
N THR A 330 -12.83 6.25 -9.27
CA THR A 330 -13.53 6.77 -8.08
C THR A 330 -14.84 6.06 -7.77
N ALA A 331 -15.48 5.41 -8.74
CA ALA A 331 -16.76 4.71 -8.54
C ALA A 331 -16.73 3.62 -7.44
N GLY A 332 -15.57 3.08 -7.07
CA GLY A 332 -15.41 2.09 -6.00
C GLY A 332 -14.55 2.62 -4.85
N THR A 333 -14.73 3.86 -4.50
CA THR A 333 -14.06 4.50 -3.38
C THR A 333 -15.11 5.28 -2.55
N MET A 334 -14.74 5.70 -1.34
CA MET A 334 -15.60 6.49 -0.47
C MET A 334 -16.02 7.80 -1.11
N ALA A 335 -15.15 8.43 -1.91
CA ALA A 335 -15.48 9.63 -2.69
C ALA A 335 -16.58 9.39 -3.74
N GLY A 336 -16.67 8.19 -4.31
CA GLY A 336 -17.69 7.79 -5.28
C GLY A 336 -17.61 8.47 -6.64
N THR A 337 -17.16 9.71 -6.71
CA THR A 337 -17.07 10.52 -7.95
C THR A 337 -15.80 11.36 -7.99
N PRO A 338 -15.31 11.69 -9.21
CA PRO A 338 -14.21 12.64 -9.35
C PRO A 338 -14.53 14.05 -8.78
N ASP A 339 -15.79 14.49 -8.89
CA ASP A 339 -16.22 15.78 -8.38
C ASP A 339 -16.12 15.86 -6.85
N ALA A 340 -16.45 14.80 -6.13
CA ALA A 340 -16.29 14.74 -4.68
C ALA A 340 -14.81 14.79 -4.27
N ALA A 341 -13.94 14.04 -4.96
CA ALA A 341 -12.51 14.06 -4.73
C ALA A 341 -11.90 15.45 -5.00
N MET A 342 -12.28 16.07 -6.12
CA MET A 342 -11.85 17.42 -6.46
C MET A 342 -12.36 18.45 -5.46
N GLY A 343 -13.64 18.39 -5.09
CA GLY A 343 -14.25 19.31 -4.13
C GLY A 343 -13.58 19.30 -2.77
N LEU A 344 -13.12 18.11 -2.28
CA LEU A 344 -12.32 18.02 -1.06
C LEU A 344 -10.96 18.71 -1.22
N MET A 345 -10.23 18.42 -2.30
CA MET A 345 -8.95 19.06 -2.57
C MET A 345 -9.06 20.58 -2.66
N GLU A 346 -10.12 21.09 -3.31
CA GLU A 346 -10.40 22.52 -3.45
C GLU A 346 -10.73 23.21 -2.11
N GLN A 347 -11.43 22.53 -1.20
CA GLN A 347 -11.71 23.06 0.14
C GLN A 347 -10.43 23.27 0.97
N VAL A 348 -9.43 22.41 0.79
CA VAL A 348 -8.14 22.51 1.49
C VAL A 348 -7.18 23.47 0.77
N TRP A 349 -7.37 23.70 -0.54
CA TRP A 349 -6.45 24.46 -1.39
C TRP A 349 -6.23 25.90 -0.92
N GLU A 350 -7.32 26.68 -0.78
CA GLU A 350 -7.18 28.09 -0.47
C GLU A 350 -6.54 28.37 0.90
N PRO A 351 -6.91 27.68 2.01
CA PRO A 351 -6.21 27.82 3.27
C PRO A 351 -4.73 27.40 3.21
N ALA A 352 -4.44 26.28 2.55
CA ALA A 352 -3.07 25.80 2.39
C ALA A 352 -2.20 26.76 1.58
N ARG A 353 -2.75 27.29 0.48
CA ARG A 353 -2.07 28.28 -0.37
C ARG A 353 -1.80 29.60 0.38
N ALA A 354 -2.77 30.07 1.15
CA ALA A 354 -2.59 31.29 1.98
C ALA A 354 -1.43 31.07 2.98
N ARG A 355 -1.42 29.94 3.68
CA ARG A 355 -0.35 29.58 4.60
C ARG A 355 1.01 29.44 3.91
N ALA A 356 1.07 28.81 2.75
CA ALA A 356 2.31 28.69 1.98
C ALA A 356 2.88 30.04 1.55
N LEU A 357 2.04 31.04 1.25
CA LEU A 357 2.48 32.40 0.95
C LEU A 357 3.04 33.13 2.19
N GLU A 358 2.51 32.87 3.38
CA GLU A 358 3.10 33.38 4.63
C GLU A 358 4.48 32.73 4.88
N GLU A 359 4.60 31.43 4.68
CA GLU A 359 5.88 30.70 4.79
C GLU A 359 6.91 31.21 3.76
N GLN A 360 6.47 31.52 2.54
CA GLN A 360 7.31 32.17 1.53
C GLN A 360 7.84 33.52 1.98
N ALA A 361 7.02 34.35 2.62
CA ALA A 361 7.45 35.66 3.12
C ALA A 361 8.53 35.56 4.21
N ASP A 362 8.50 34.52 5.05
CA ASP A 362 9.58 34.22 5.99
C ASP A 362 10.89 33.90 5.27
N ILE A 363 10.82 33.10 4.21
CA ILE A 363 11.97 32.77 3.35
C ILE A 363 12.52 34.02 2.68
N GLU A 364 11.69 34.88 2.10
CA GLU A 364 12.07 36.16 1.48
C GLU A 364 12.83 37.05 2.47
N THR A 365 12.38 37.06 3.74
CA THR A 365 13.06 37.81 4.81
C THR A 365 14.49 37.32 5.06
N LEU A 366 14.71 36.00 5.07
CA LEU A 366 16.05 35.43 5.24
C LEU A 366 16.93 35.63 4.00
N MET A 367 16.38 35.46 2.80
CA MET A 367 17.11 35.72 1.55
C MET A 367 17.60 37.16 1.46
N ALA A 368 16.77 38.14 1.88
CA ALA A 368 17.15 39.53 1.93
C ALA A 368 18.30 39.81 2.92
N ARG A 369 18.35 39.10 4.08
CA ARG A 369 19.50 39.17 5.03
C ARG A 369 20.79 38.66 4.37
N ASP A 370 20.70 37.66 3.52
CA ASP A 370 21.82 37.10 2.76
C ASP A 370 22.18 37.94 1.51
N GLY A 371 21.46 39.05 1.28
CA GLY A 371 21.69 39.96 0.14
C GLY A 371 21.14 39.42 -1.19
N ILE A 372 20.21 38.48 -1.16
CA ILE A 372 19.53 37.94 -2.33
C ILE A 372 18.21 38.69 -2.52
N GLU A 373 18.11 39.44 -3.62
CA GLU A 373 16.91 40.24 -3.98
C GLU A 373 16.03 39.54 -5.05
N ASP A 374 16.38 38.31 -5.44
CA ASP A 374 15.61 37.54 -6.40
C ASP A 374 14.32 36.99 -5.76
N ASP A 375 13.32 36.66 -6.60
CA ASP A 375 12.16 35.88 -6.15
C ASP A 375 12.59 34.52 -5.59
N VAL A 376 11.84 34.01 -4.60
CA VAL A 376 12.01 32.66 -4.08
C VAL A 376 11.83 31.65 -5.22
N ARG A 377 12.75 30.71 -5.32
CA ARG A 377 12.73 29.60 -6.27
C ARG A 377 12.59 28.27 -5.54
N GLY A 378 12.21 27.20 -6.23
CA GLY A 378 12.05 25.89 -5.64
C GLY A 378 13.32 25.36 -4.94
N TRP A 379 14.50 25.72 -5.42
CA TRP A 379 15.80 25.36 -4.80
C TRP A 379 16.18 26.20 -3.58
N ASP A 380 15.44 27.28 -3.29
CA ASP A 380 15.64 28.10 -2.11
C ASP A 380 14.78 27.61 -0.94
N TRP A 381 13.60 27.02 -1.25
CA TRP A 381 12.59 26.72 -0.24
C TRP A 381 13.13 25.85 0.89
N ARG A 382 13.63 24.65 0.57
CA ARG A 382 14.06 23.68 1.59
C ARG A 382 15.23 24.22 2.46
N TYR A 383 16.15 24.97 1.87
CA TYR A 383 17.29 25.55 2.56
C TYR A 383 16.87 26.64 3.55
N TYR A 384 16.07 27.60 3.12
CA TYR A 384 15.65 28.69 3.99
C TYR A 384 14.57 28.25 4.99
N THR A 385 13.72 27.33 4.64
CA THR A 385 12.77 26.71 5.58
C THR A 385 13.50 26.08 6.77
N GLU A 386 14.61 25.37 6.53
CA GLU A 386 15.40 24.78 7.63
C GLU A 386 16.00 25.84 8.54
N GLN A 387 16.44 26.98 8.00
CA GLN A 387 16.93 28.09 8.81
C GLN A 387 15.79 28.74 9.62
N VAL A 388 14.63 28.97 9.03
CA VAL A 388 13.44 29.45 9.76
C VAL A 388 13.09 28.47 10.90
N ARG A 389 13.13 27.17 10.64
CA ARG A 389 12.86 26.13 11.64
C ARG A 389 13.84 26.21 12.82
N ALA A 390 15.12 26.30 12.51
CA ALA A 390 16.18 26.42 13.53
C ALA A 390 16.04 27.70 14.37
N GLU A 391 15.73 28.86 13.72
CA GLU A 391 15.53 30.14 14.44
C GLU A 391 14.28 30.11 15.35
N ARG A 392 13.19 29.40 14.96
CA ARG A 392 11.91 29.42 15.68
C ARG A 392 11.82 28.41 16.80
N TYR A 393 12.29 27.18 16.55
CA TYR A 393 12.00 26.07 17.47
C TYR A 393 13.20 25.61 18.28
N ASP A 394 14.44 25.89 17.82
CA ASP A 394 15.68 25.49 18.53
C ASP A 394 15.60 24.02 19.00
N LEU A 395 15.18 23.11 18.09
CA LEU A 395 15.03 21.70 18.36
C LEU A 395 16.27 20.93 17.88
N ASP A 396 16.91 20.23 18.81
CA ASP A 396 17.90 19.20 18.51
C ASP A 396 17.18 17.84 18.43
N GLU A 397 17.25 17.22 17.26
CA GLU A 397 16.66 15.89 17.03
C GLU A 397 17.26 14.83 17.96
N GLY A 398 18.54 14.95 18.30
CA GLY A 398 19.22 14.06 19.25
C GLY A 398 18.65 14.18 20.66
N GLU A 399 18.31 15.42 21.10
CA GLU A 399 17.66 15.67 22.38
C GLU A 399 16.28 15.00 22.44
N VAL A 400 15.49 15.11 21.37
CA VAL A 400 14.14 14.50 21.31
C VAL A 400 14.23 12.97 21.30
N LYS A 401 15.13 12.39 20.49
CA LYS A 401 15.32 10.93 20.40
C LYS A 401 15.68 10.29 21.74
N ALA A 402 16.40 10.99 22.61
CA ALA A 402 16.77 10.47 23.93
C ALA A 402 15.56 10.08 24.81
N TYR A 403 14.35 10.56 24.50
CA TYR A 403 13.12 10.23 25.19
C TYR A 403 12.25 9.20 24.45
N LEU A 404 12.61 8.83 23.23
CA LEU A 404 11.80 7.97 22.36
C LEU A 404 12.49 6.61 22.13
N ASP A 405 12.64 5.85 23.22
CA ASP A 405 13.09 4.46 23.14
C ASP A 405 11.98 3.60 22.56
N LEU A 406 12.32 2.75 21.58
CA LEU A 406 11.40 1.85 20.88
C LEU A 406 10.56 0.97 21.84
N GLU A 407 11.19 0.43 22.91
CA GLU A 407 10.46 -0.41 23.89
C GLU A 407 9.37 0.40 24.62
N ASN A 408 9.66 1.63 24.97
CA ASN A 408 8.68 2.52 25.58
C ASN A 408 7.56 2.89 24.60
N MET A 409 7.89 3.11 23.31
CA MET A 409 6.89 3.42 22.28
C MET A 409 6.02 2.22 21.93
N ILE A 410 6.56 1.00 21.94
CA ILE A 410 5.79 -0.24 21.84
C ILE A 410 4.83 -0.38 23.03
N ALA A 411 5.29 -0.10 24.23
CA ALA A 411 4.43 -0.12 25.43
C ALA A 411 3.35 0.98 25.37
N ALA A 412 3.67 2.15 24.82
CA ALA A 412 2.74 3.26 24.66
C ALA A 412 1.58 2.90 23.72
N GLN A 413 1.88 2.37 22.52
CA GLN A 413 0.85 1.99 21.57
C GLN A 413 -0.05 0.86 22.11
N PHE A 414 0.51 -0.12 22.81
CA PHE A 414 -0.29 -1.20 23.45
C PHE A 414 -1.16 -0.68 24.59
N TYR A 415 -0.66 0.29 25.37
CA TYR A 415 -1.45 0.97 26.40
C TYR A 415 -2.65 1.69 25.79
N VAL A 416 -2.45 2.42 24.69
CA VAL A 416 -3.54 3.10 23.99
C VAL A 416 -4.58 2.10 23.47
N ALA A 417 -4.14 1.00 22.85
CA ALA A 417 -5.03 -0.05 22.38
C ALA A 417 -5.83 -0.72 23.53
N GLU A 418 -5.19 -0.96 24.69
CA GLU A 418 -5.90 -1.49 25.87
C GLU A 418 -6.93 -0.50 26.38
N ARG A 419 -6.61 0.79 26.44
CA ARG A 419 -7.52 1.83 26.91
C ARG A 419 -8.72 2.05 26.00
N LEU A 420 -8.51 2.05 24.68
CA LEU A 420 -9.57 2.28 23.69
C LEU A 420 -10.45 1.04 23.48
N PHE A 421 -9.82 -0.10 23.30
CA PHE A 421 -10.50 -1.28 22.75
C PHE A 421 -10.55 -2.48 23.72
N GLY A 422 -9.95 -2.36 24.91
CA GLY A 422 -9.94 -3.44 25.89
C GLY A 422 -9.17 -4.67 25.41
N VAL A 423 -8.07 -4.49 24.67
CA VAL A 423 -7.22 -5.57 24.17
C VAL A 423 -5.84 -5.51 24.82
N ARG A 424 -5.28 -6.68 25.13
CA ARG A 424 -3.97 -6.80 25.77
C ARG A 424 -3.02 -7.63 24.93
N PHE A 425 -1.81 -7.15 24.80
CA PHE A 425 -0.71 -7.80 24.11
C PHE A 425 0.21 -8.48 25.11
N THR A 426 0.38 -9.80 25.00
CA THR A 426 1.26 -10.60 25.85
C THR A 426 2.31 -11.27 24.99
N GLU A 427 3.59 -10.95 25.22
CA GLU A 427 4.69 -11.47 24.41
C GLU A 427 4.83 -12.99 24.55
N ARG A 428 5.15 -13.68 23.43
CA ARG A 428 5.24 -15.13 23.31
C ARG A 428 6.56 -15.51 22.66
N ASP A 429 7.40 -16.25 23.36
CA ASP A 429 8.68 -16.77 22.89
C ASP A 429 8.61 -18.22 22.37
N ASP A 430 7.46 -18.86 22.51
CA ASP A 430 7.20 -20.23 22.05
C ASP A 430 6.56 -20.29 20.64
N ILE A 431 6.29 -19.14 20.00
CA ILE A 431 5.78 -19.06 18.64
C ILE A 431 6.92 -18.79 17.67
N GLU A 432 7.00 -19.58 16.59
CA GLU A 432 8.06 -19.47 15.60
C GLU A 432 8.01 -18.14 14.84
N VAL A 433 9.20 -17.61 14.54
CA VAL A 433 9.39 -16.38 13.76
C VAL A 433 10.26 -16.62 12.53
N TYR A 434 10.08 -15.82 11.48
CA TYR A 434 10.85 -15.93 10.24
C TYR A 434 12.23 -15.26 10.31
N HIS A 435 12.46 -14.40 11.31
CA HIS A 435 13.76 -13.74 11.56
C HIS A 435 13.95 -13.51 13.07
N PRO A 436 15.19 -13.61 13.61
CA PRO A 436 15.46 -13.46 15.06
C PRO A 436 15.04 -12.11 15.67
N ASP A 437 14.93 -11.05 14.86
CA ASP A 437 14.54 -9.72 15.34
C ASP A 437 13.00 -9.54 15.39
N VAL A 438 12.24 -10.52 14.93
CA VAL A 438 10.77 -10.48 14.96
C VAL A 438 10.28 -10.93 16.33
N ARG A 439 9.34 -10.20 16.88
CA ARG A 439 8.68 -10.51 18.16
C ARG A 439 7.22 -10.84 17.93
N VAL A 440 6.64 -11.67 18.78
CA VAL A 440 5.24 -12.10 18.67
C VAL A 440 4.50 -11.81 19.96
N TRP A 441 3.28 -11.30 19.84
CA TRP A 441 2.35 -11.11 20.95
C TRP A 441 1.05 -11.85 20.69
N GLU A 442 0.56 -12.53 21.71
CA GLU A 442 -0.81 -13.03 21.78
C GLU A 442 -1.72 -11.88 22.21
N VAL A 443 -2.76 -11.62 21.43
CA VAL A 443 -3.69 -10.52 21.68
C VAL A 443 -4.98 -11.10 22.28
N THR A 444 -5.33 -10.62 23.48
CA THR A 444 -6.49 -11.10 24.24
C THR A 444 -7.44 -9.97 24.63
N ARG A 445 -8.73 -10.28 24.77
CA ARG A 445 -9.71 -9.35 25.36
C ARG A 445 -9.51 -9.23 26.85
N VAL A 446 -9.42 -8.00 27.36
CA VAL A 446 -9.37 -7.73 28.79
C VAL A 446 -10.68 -8.16 29.43
N GLY A 447 -10.60 -8.93 30.51
CA GLY A 447 -11.75 -9.43 31.28
C GLY A 447 -12.18 -10.85 30.91
N SER A 448 -12.35 -11.21 29.64
CA SER A 448 -12.66 -12.59 29.24
C SER A 448 -11.42 -13.46 29.12
N GLY A 449 -10.28 -12.88 28.73
CA GLY A 449 -9.05 -13.62 28.37
C GLY A 449 -9.17 -14.36 27.05
N GLU A 450 -10.17 -14.08 26.24
CA GLU A 450 -10.35 -14.63 24.91
C GLU A 450 -9.21 -14.19 23.99
N VAL A 451 -8.58 -15.14 23.31
CA VAL A 451 -7.55 -14.85 22.30
C VAL A 451 -8.23 -14.41 21.02
N ILE A 452 -7.91 -13.21 20.56
CA ILE A 452 -8.50 -12.62 19.33
C ILE A 452 -7.54 -12.61 18.14
N GLY A 453 -6.25 -12.85 18.36
CA GLY A 453 -5.26 -12.90 17.28
C GLY A 453 -3.83 -13.00 17.76
N LEU A 454 -2.92 -13.10 16.79
CA LEU A 454 -1.48 -12.96 16.99
C LEU A 454 -0.98 -11.71 16.27
N PHE A 455 -0.03 -11.02 16.90
CA PHE A 455 0.61 -9.84 16.37
C PHE A 455 2.13 -10.05 16.28
N TYR A 456 2.69 -9.95 15.07
CA TYR A 456 4.11 -10.02 14.80
C TYR A 456 4.64 -8.60 14.58
N GLY A 457 5.63 -8.19 15.36
CA GLY A 457 6.32 -6.91 15.21
C GLY A 457 7.72 -7.11 14.63
N ASP A 458 7.97 -6.53 13.48
CA ASP A 458 9.24 -6.57 12.76
C ASP A 458 9.75 -5.15 12.53
N TYR A 459 10.56 -4.63 13.46
CA TYR A 459 10.84 -3.20 13.56
C TYR A 459 12.13 -2.76 12.85
N PHE A 460 13.12 -3.64 12.67
CA PHE A 460 14.46 -3.25 12.23
C PHE A 460 14.70 -3.47 10.73
N ALA A 461 15.44 -2.52 10.13
CA ALA A 461 15.95 -2.64 8.78
C ALA A 461 17.02 -3.74 8.68
N ARG A 462 17.03 -4.45 7.54
CA ARG A 462 18.04 -5.46 7.24
C ARG A 462 18.09 -5.78 5.74
N PRO A 463 19.17 -6.40 5.22
CA PRO A 463 19.20 -6.94 3.87
C PRO A 463 18.04 -7.92 3.63
N GLY A 464 17.42 -7.87 2.45
CA GLY A 464 16.27 -8.71 2.10
C GLY A 464 14.92 -8.24 2.63
N LYS A 465 14.86 -7.12 3.35
CA LYS A 465 13.62 -6.49 3.78
C LYS A 465 13.32 -5.22 2.96
N ARG A 466 12.10 -5.09 2.48
CA ARG A 466 11.61 -3.93 1.74
C ARG A 466 11.68 -2.67 2.62
N SER A 467 12.01 -1.52 2.03
CA SER A 467 11.99 -0.22 2.72
C SER A 467 10.55 0.28 2.96
N GLY A 468 10.40 1.25 3.87
CA GLY A 468 9.12 1.79 4.32
C GLY A 468 8.55 1.04 5.50
N ALA A 469 7.28 1.30 5.82
CA ALA A 469 6.54 0.57 6.82
C ALA A 469 5.27 0.01 6.20
N TRP A 470 4.77 -1.09 6.74
CA TRP A 470 3.52 -1.70 6.26
C TRP A 470 2.97 -2.75 7.23
N MET A 471 1.67 -2.85 7.27
CA MET A 471 0.95 -4.00 7.83
C MET A 471 0.76 -5.08 6.77
N SER A 472 0.76 -6.34 7.19
CA SER A 472 0.36 -7.49 6.40
C SER A 472 -0.26 -8.57 7.30
N SER A 473 -0.70 -9.69 6.70
CA SER A 473 -1.24 -10.82 7.48
C SER A 473 -0.71 -12.16 6.96
N PHE A 474 -0.50 -13.11 7.87
CA PHE A 474 -0.34 -14.52 7.54
C PHE A 474 -1.70 -15.21 7.44
N ARG A 475 -2.70 -14.72 8.17
CA ARG A 475 -4.09 -15.19 8.14
C ARG A 475 -5.03 -14.03 8.48
N PRO A 476 -6.04 -13.71 7.63
CA PRO A 476 -7.10 -12.80 8.00
C PRO A 476 -8.08 -13.46 8.99
N GLN A 477 -8.90 -12.66 9.65
CA GLN A 477 -10.05 -13.16 10.41
C GLN A 477 -11.04 -13.84 9.44
N ASN A 478 -11.62 -14.98 9.85
CA ASN A 478 -12.58 -15.73 9.05
C ASN A 478 -13.72 -16.27 9.93
N GLY A 479 -14.90 -15.68 9.80
CA GLY A 479 -16.08 -16.10 10.54
C GLY A 479 -16.66 -17.44 10.11
N LEU A 480 -16.43 -17.89 8.86
CA LEU A 480 -16.91 -19.18 8.35
C LEU A 480 -16.19 -20.37 9.02
N THR A 481 -14.89 -20.22 9.29
CA THR A 481 -14.05 -21.26 9.88
C THR A 481 -13.78 -21.03 11.37
N GLY A 482 -13.98 -19.83 11.86
CA GLY A 482 -13.63 -19.40 13.21
C GLY A 482 -12.15 -19.11 13.40
N ASP A 483 -11.41 -18.90 12.31
CA ASP A 483 -9.98 -18.59 12.36
C ASP A 483 -9.73 -17.18 12.89
N ILE A 484 -8.85 -17.08 13.90
CA ILE A 484 -8.36 -15.80 14.41
C ILE A 484 -7.29 -15.22 13.48
N PRO A 485 -7.17 -13.89 13.35
CA PRO A 485 -6.17 -13.25 12.51
C PRO A 485 -4.74 -13.43 13.03
N ILE A 486 -3.78 -13.49 12.10
CA ILE A 486 -2.34 -13.45 12.38
C ILE A 486 -1.77 -12.28 11.57
N ILE A 487 -1.49 -11.19 12.27
CA ILE A 487 -1.11 -9.91 11.70
C ILE A 487 0.39 -9.67 11.88
N THR A 488 1.01 -8.98 10.93
CA THR A 488 2.41 -8.55 11.04
C THR A 488 2.54 -7.07 10.68
N ASN A 489 3.23 -6.32 11.54
CA ASN A 489 3.65 -4.94 11.28
C ASN A 489 5.15 -4.88 11.04
N ASN A 490 5.53 -4.15 10.01
CA ASN A 490 6.91 -4.02 9.57
C ASN A 490 7.32 -2.54 9.56
N CYS A 491 8.47 -2.24 10.19
CA CYS A 491 9.14 -0.95 10.13
C CYS A 491 10.59 -1.14 9.66
N ASN A 492 11.34 -0.05 9.51
CA ASN A 492 12.74 -0.09 9.07
C ASN A 492 13.61 0.83 9.93
N TYR A 493 13.50 0.71 11.27
CA TYR A 493 14.34 1.47 12.19
C TYR A 493 15.78 0.95 12.17
N ASN A 494 16.72 1.82 12.55
CA ASN A 494 18.10 1.40 12.70
C ASN A 494 18.23 0.48 13.90
N LYS A 495 18.80 -0.71 13.69
CA LYS A 495 19.11 -1.62 14.80
C LYS A 495 20.32 -1.09 15.57
N PRO A 496 20.21 -0.88 16.89
CA PRO A 496 21.35 -0.48 17.71
C PRO A 496 22.36 -1.63 17.86
N ASP A 497 23.55 -1.31 18.38
CA ASP A 497 24.50 -2.31 18.82
C ASP A 497 23.94 -3.10 20.01
N ASP A 498 24.44 -4.33 20.22
CA ASP A 498 23.95 -5.20 21.29
C ASP A 498 24.06 -4.53 22.67
N GLY A 499 22.92 -4.36 23.32
CA GLY A 499 22.83 -3.77 24.66
C GLY A 499 22.60 -2.25 24.68
N GLU A 500 22.58 -1.60 23.53
CA GLU A 500 22.21 -0.19 23.41
C GLU A 500 20.71 -0.02 23.13
N PRO A 501 20.06 1.06 23.60
CA PRO A 501 18.64 1.32 23.34
C PRO A 501 18.40 1.69 21.88
N ALA A 502 17.25 1.31 21.34
CA ALA A 502 16.80 1.72 20.01
C ALA A 502 16.10 3.08 20.10
N LEU A 503 16.85 4.17 19.95
CA LEU A 503 16.31 5.52 19.97
C LEU A 503 15.77 5.90 18.59
N ILE A 504 14.46 6.17 18.50
CA ILE A 504 13.76 6.48 17.26
C ILE A 504 13.38 7.97 17.20
N SER A 505 13.09 8.45 15.98
CA SER A 505 12.58 9.81 15.81
C SER A 505 11.10 9.91 16.18
N PHE A 506 10.59 11.13 16.34
CA PHE A 506 9.14 11.31 16.54
C PHE A 506 8.32 10.81 15.34
N THR A 507 8.83 10.98 14.12
CA THR A 507 8.21 10.43 12.90
C THR A 507 8.20 8.91 12.91
N ASP A 508 9.28 8.26 13.37
CA ASP A 508 9.32 6.81 13.50
C ASP A 508 8.30 6.32 14.55
N ALA A 509 8.16 7.04 15.67
CA ALA A 509 7.15 6.73 16.68
C ALA A 509 5.72 6.92 16.13
N SER A 510 5.46 7.97 15.32
CA SER A 510 4.18 8.15 14.62
C SER A 510 3.89 6.99 13.68
N THR A 511 4.89 6.56 12.87
CA THR A 511 4.79 5.39 11.99
C THR A 511 4.45 4.12 12.78
N LEU A 512 5.01 3.94 13.97
CA LEU A 512 4.73 2.79 14.83
C LEU A 512 3.24 2.74 15.23
N PHE A 513 2.64 3.89 15.59
CA PHE A 513 1.23 4.01 15.91
C PHE A 513 0.34 3.81 14.67
N HIS A 514 0.76 4.35 13.52
CA HIS A 514 0.10 4.17 12.23
C HIS A 514 -0.03 2.68 11.88
N GLU A 515 1.08 1.95 11.87
CA GLU A 515 1.08 0.53 11.54
C GLU A 515 0.26 -0.29 12.55
N LEU A 516 0.29 0.08 13.85
CA LEU A 516 -0.61 -0.58 14.81
C LEU A 516 -2.07 -0.32 14.47
N GLY A 517 -2.44 0.85 13.98
CA GLY A 517 -3.81 1.15 13.53
C GLY A 517 -4.28 0.17 12.46
N HIS A 518 -3.47 -0.05 11.41
CA HIS A 518 -3.74 -1.11 10.43
C HIS A 518 -3.77 -2.51 11.09
N GLY A 519 -2.83 -2.78 11.99
CA GLY A 519 -2.78 -4.03 12.75
C GLY A 519 -4.05 -4.29 13.56
N LEU A 520 -4.55 -3.26 14.26
CA LEU A 520 -5.81 -3.33 15.00
C LEU A 520 -7.01 -3.50 14.08
N HIS A 521 -7.03 -2.85 12.90
CA HIS A 521 -8.08 -3.06 11.90
C HIS A 521 -8.19 -4.53 11.48
N GLY A 522 -7.03 -5.22 11.36
CA GLY A 522 -7.01 -6.67 11.13
C GLY A 522 -7.39 -7.51 12.35
N LEU A 523 -6.86 -7.17 13.54
CA LEU A 523 -7.04 -7.93 14.79
C LEU A 523 -8.45 -7.83 15.37
N LEU A 524 -9.08 -6.67 15.26
CA LEU A 524 -10.42 -6.42 15.80
C LEU A 524 -11.54 -6.81 14.84
N SER A 525 -11.22 -7.14 13.60
CA SER A 525 -12.20 -7.54 12.58
C SER A 525 -13.11 -8.64 13.09
N ASN A 526 -14.43 -8.47 12.87
CA ASN A 526 -15.46 -9.41 13.28
C ASN A 526 -16.52 -9.55 12.17
N THR A 527 -16.10 -10.15 11.07
CA THR A 527 -16.94 -10.35 9.88
C THR A 527 -17.21 -11.83 9.66
N ASP A 528 -18.33 -12.17 9.03
CA ASP A 528 -18.63 -13.57 8.69
C ASP A 528 -17.72 -14.06 7.54
N TYR A 529 -17.32 -13.15 6.63
CA TYR A 529 -16.63 -13.46 5.39
C TYR A 529 -15.24 -12.83 5.32
N PRO A 530 -14.18 -13.62 5.07
CA PRO A 530 -12.81 -13.14 5.07
C PRO A 530 -12.52 -12.07 3.98
N SER A 531 -13.24 -12.09 2.86
CA SER A 531 -13.10 -11.06 1.82
C SER A 531 -13.59 -9.67 2.23
N LEU A 532 -14.35 -9.56 3.33
CA LEU A 532 -14.78 -8.29 3.92
C LEU A 532 -13.97 -7.90 5.18
N ALA A 533 -13.00 -8.73 5.60
CA ALA A 533 -12.34 -8.58 6.88
C ALA A 533 -11.23 -7.52 6.87
N GLY A 534 -11.08 -6.81 7.98
CA GLY A 534 -9.96 -5.91 8.27
C GLY A 534 -9.76 -4.85 7.20
N THR A 535 -8.57 -4.80 6.62
CA THR A 535 -8.14 -3.80 5.64
C THR A 535 -8.69 -4.01 4.22
N SER A 536 -9.64 -4.95 4.01
CA SER A 536 -10.34 -5.17 2.73
C SER A 536 -11.43 -4.13 2.48
N VAL A 537 -11.12 -2.85 2.67
CA VAL A 537 -12.03 -1.69 2.55
C VAL A 537 -11.62 -0.78 1.39
N ASP A 538 -12.41 0.26 1.14
CA ASP A 538 -12.12 1.25 0.10
C ASP A 538 -10.76 1.93 0.33
N ARG A 539 -10.05 2.23 -0.77
CA ARG A 539 -8.68 2.76 -0.73
C ARG A 539 -8.54 4.09 0.01
N ASP A 540 -9.51 4.97 -0.15
CA ASP A 540 -9.53 6.30 0.51
C ASP A 540 -10.07 6.23 1.95
N PHE A 541 -10.40 5.02 2.43
CA PHE A 541 -10.78 4.76 3.82
C PHE A 541 -9.74 3.94 4.58
N VAL A 542 -8.95 3.11 3.90
CA VAL A 542 -8.04 2.14 4.54
C VAL A 542 -7.01 2.79 5.47
N GLU A 543 -6.60 4.03 5.17
CA GLU A 543 -5.64 4.79 5.99
C GLU A 543 -6.29 5.42 7.24
N PHE A 544 -7.62 5.57 7.29
CA PHE A 544 -8.29 6.20 8.43
C PHE A 544 -8.02 5.48 9.76
N PRO A 545 -8.19 4.15 9.90
CA PRO A 545 -7.85 3.44 11.14
C PRO A 545 -6.38 3.57 11.55
N ALA A 546 -5.48 3.71 10.58
CA ALA A 546 -4.06 3.89 10.85
C ALA A 546 -3.74 5.31 11.32
N GLN A 547 -4.13 6.32 10.55
CA GLN A 547 -3.83 7.73 10.82
C GLN A 547 -4.50 8.23 12.10
N VAL A 548 -5.72 7.79 12.41
CA VAL A 548 -6.40 8.19 13.65
C VAL A 548 -5.61 7.77 14.89
N MET A 549 -4.91 6.63 14.86
CA MET A 549 -4.10 6.17 15.99
C MET A 549 -2.87 7.02 16.25
N GLU A 550 -2.33 7.72 15.24
CA GLU A 550 -1.18 8.62 15.38
C GLU A 550 -1.46 9.78 16.34
N HIS A 551 -2.72 10.24 16.42
CA HIS A 551 -3.10 11.35 17.29
C HIS A 551 -2.85 11.08 18.78
N TRP A 552 -2.92 9.80 19.24
CA TRP A 552 -2.64 9.45 20.63
C TRP A 552 -1.17 9.60 20.99
N LEU A 553 -0.23 9.40 20.06
CA LEU A 553 1.19 9.65 20.33
C LEU A 553 1.42 11.11 20.78
N SER A 554 0.72 12.05 20.16
CA SER A 554 0.89 13.48 20.44
C SER A 554 0.18 13.95 21.73
N GLN A 555 -0.53 13.05 22.45
CA GLN A 555 -1.26 13.44 23.65
C GLN A 555 -0.33 13.52 24.87
N PRO A 556 -0.44 14.60 25.67
CA PRO A 556 0.40 14.78 26.87
C PRO A 556 0.34 13.58 27.81
N GLU A 557 -0.83 12.99 28.04
CA GLU A 557 -1.01 11.81 28.89
C GLU A 557 -0.14 10.62 28.44
N VAL A 558 0.01 10.40 27.15
CA VAL A 558 0.82 9.32 26.59
C VAL A 558 2.30 9.65 26.68
N LEU A 559 2.69 10.86 26.26
CA LEU A 559 4.10 11.26 26.23
C LEU A 559 4.68 11.43 27.65
N GLU A 560 3.94 12.01 28.61
CA GLU A 560 4.40 12.12 30.00
C GLU A 560 4.65 10.74 30.65
N ARG A 561 3.94 9.71 30.18
CA ARG A 561 4.07 8.37 30.73
C ARG A 561 5.14 7.53 30.03
N PHE A 562 5.37 7.69 28.76
CA PHE A 562 6.17 6.77 27.93
C PHE A 562 7.36 7.43 27.25
N ALA A 563 7.36 8.75 27.03
CA ALA A 563 8.54 9.45 26.53
C ALA A 563 9.53 9.71 27.69
N LEU A 564 10.24 8.66 28.07
CA LEU A 564 11.17 8.64 29.20
C LEU A 564 12.61 8.63 28.69
N HIS A 565 13.45 9.49 29.26
CA HIS A 565 14.87 9.56 28.90
C HIS A 565 15.55 8.20 29.14
N TYR A 566 16.21 7.67 28.14
CA TYR A 566 16.74 6.31 28.12
C TYR A 566 17.79 6.03 29.23
N GLU A 567 18.53 7.04 29.71
CA GLU A 567 19.50 6.88 30.79
C GLU A 567 18.92 7.16 32.19
N THR A 568 18.07 8.22 32.32
CA THR A 568 17.60 8.68 33.61
C THR A 568 16.21 8.17 33.99
N GLY A 569 15.41 7.77 33.01
CA GLY A 569 14.02 7.40 33.21
C GLY A 569 13.09 8.59 33.52
N GLU A 570 13.58 9.82 33.42
CA GLU A 570 12.76 11.02 33.64
C GLU A 570 11.89 11.30 32.40
N PRO A 571 10.66 11.78 32.58
CA PRO A 571 9.79 12.12 31.46
C PRO A 571 10.32 13.33 30.67
N MET A 572 9.95 13.41 29.40
CA MET A 572 10.29 14.54 28.53
C MET A 572 9.82 15.87 29.18
N PRO A 573 10.71 16.88 29.28
CA PRO A 573 10.31 18.17 29.82
C PRO A 573 9.16 18.79 29.03
N ARG A 574 8.20 19.38 29.73
CA ARG A 574 7.01 19.97 29.10
C ARG A 574 7.36 21.02 28.03
N GLU A 575 8.39 21.81 28.27
CA GLU A 575 8.87 22.84 27.32
C GLU A 575 9.43 22.22 26.03
N LEU A 576 10.10 21.07 26.12
CA LEU A 576 10.58 20.35 24.95
C LEU A 576 9.41 19.73 24.19
N LEU A 577 8.46 19.11 24.90
CA LEU A 577 7.25 18.55 24.32
C LEU A 577 6.43 19.60 23.56
N ASP A 578 6.18 20.76 24.16
CA ASP A 578 5.44 21.85 23.53
C ASP A 578 6.12 22.32 22.23
N ARG A 579 7.48 22.43 22.23
CA ARG A 579 8.25 22.76 21.03
C ARG A 579 8.14 21.68 19.94
N VAL A 580 8.19 20.40 20.31
CA VAL A 580 8.02 19.28 19.36
C VAL A 580 6.65 19.32 18.71
N LEU A 581 5.57 19.49 19.48
CA LEU A 581 4.21 19.55 18.99
C LEU A 581 3.95 20.78 18.10
N GLU A 582 4.53 21.91 18.45
CA GLU A 582 4.39 23.13 17.63
C GLU A 582 5.17 23.05 16.33
N ALA A 583 6.34 22.39 16.34
CA ALA A 583 7.13 22.16 15.13
C ALA A 583 6.42 21.25 14.10
N GLN A 584 5.46 20.43 14.51
CA GLN A 584 4.66 19.62 13.57
C GLN A 584 3.76 20.47 12.65
N LYS A 585 3.37 21.67 13.07
CA LYS A 585 2.58 22.61 12.27
C LYS A 585 3.44 23.44 11.31
N PHE A 586 4.75 23.32 11.40
CA PHE A 586 5.68 24.09 10.59
C PHE A 586 5.71 23.61 9.16
N ASN A 587 5.75 24.55 8.21
CA ASN A 587 5.82 24.31 6.75
C ASN A 587 4.67 23.44 6.20
N GLN A 588 3.52 23.42 6.87
CA GLN A 588 2.34 22.67 6.45
C GLN A 588 1.69 23.28 5.20
N GLY A 589 1.80 24.59 4.99
CA GLY A 589 1.37 25.27 3.78
C GLY A 589 2.08 24.72 2.55
N PHE A 590 3.43 24.70 2.59
CA PHE A 590 4.24 24.12 1.52
C PHE A 590 3.92 22.65 1.26
N SER A 591 3.94 21.82 2.30
CA SER A 591 3.73 20.38 2.16
C SER A 591 2.36 20.04 1.55
N THR A 592 1.32 20.78 1.96
CA THR A 592 -0.04 20.61 1.44
C THR A 592 -0.17 21.08 0.00
N VAL A 593 0.42 22.23 -0.35
CA VAL A 593 0.40 22.75 -1.74
C VAL A 593 1.20 21.84 -2.67
N GLU A 594 2.41 21.41 -2.29
CA GLU A 594 3.23 20.46 -3.06
C GLU A 594 2.48 19.16 -3.36
N PHE A 595 1.75 18.63 -2.36
CA PHE A 595 0.90 17.46 -2.50
C PHE A 595 -0.29 17.70 -3.43
N LEU A 596 -1.07 18.78 -3.18
CA LEU A 596 -2.28 19.12 -3.96
C LEU A 596 -1.97 19.43 -5.41
N ASN A 597 -0.82 20.05 -5.71
CA ASN A 597 -0.35 20.25 -7.07
C ASN A 597 -0.29 18.92 -7.85
N SER A 598 0.23 17.86 -7.23
CA SER A 598 0.25 16.52 -7.85
C SER A 598 -1.15 15.91 -7.94
N GLY A 599 -1.99 16.08 -6.92
CA GLY A 599 -3.37 15.57 -6.89
C GLY A 599 -4.26 16.19 -7.98
N PHE A 600 -4.19 17.51 -8.16
CA PHE A 600 -4.93 18.22 -9.21
C PHE A 600 -4.50 17.78 -10.61
N VAL A 601 -3.21 17.63 -10.84
CA VAL A 601 -2.68 17.20 -12.14
C VAL A 601 -3.04 15.74 -12.41
N ASP A 602 -2.93 14.85 -11.42
CA ASP A 602 -3.36 13.44 -11.53
C ASP A 602 -4.83 13.34 -11.95
N MET A 603 -5.72 14.03 -11.23
CA MET A 603 -7.14 13.99 -11.53
C MET A 603 -7.47 14.63 -12.88
N ALA A 604 -6.82 15.76 -13.23
CA ALA A 604 -7.02 16.43 -14.50
C ALA A 604 -6.62 15.57 -15.70
N TYR A 605 -5.53 14.82 -15.62
CA TYR A 605 -5.13 13.87 -16.67
C TYR A 605 -6.21 12.80 -16.91
N HIS A 606 -6.77 12.27 -15.83
CA HIS A 606 -7.71 11.15 -15.91
C HIS A 606 -9.16 11.55 -16.17
N LEU A 607 -9.47 12.86 -16.07
CA LEU A 607 -10.71 13.47 -16.55
C LEU A 607 -10.63 13.88 -18.01
N HIS A 608 -9.41 13.93 -18.60
CA HIS A 608 -9.24 14.45 -19.97
C HIS A 608 -9.75 13.43 -21.01
N THR A 609 -10.53 13.92 -21.99
CA THR A 609 -11.20 13.09 -23.00
C THR A 609 -10.43 12.94 -24.33
N ASP A 610 -9.29 13.64 -24.49
CA ASP A 610 -8.37 13.50 -25.64
C ASP A 610 -6.92 13.46 -25.17
N PRO A 611 -6.52 12.45 -24.38
CA PRO A 611 -5.20 12.41 -23.78
C PRO A 611 -4.05 12.18 -24.77
N ALA A 612 -4.33 11.70 -25.97
CA ALA A 612 -3.32 11.50 -27.01
C ALA A 612 -2.73 12.84 -27.53
N SER A 613 -3.46 13.93 -27.43
CA SER A 613 -3.05 15.28 -27.85
C SER A 613 -2.29 16.07 -26.78
N ILE A 614 -2.15 15.55 -25.56
CA ILE A 614 -1.58 16.27 -24.43
C ILE A 614 -0.08 16.53 -24.65
N ASP A 615 0.33 17.79 -24.52
CA ASP A 615 1.72 18.16 -24.20
C ASP A 615 1.87 18.14 -22.68
N VAL A 616 2.66 17.19 -22.16
CA VAL A 616 2.76 16.89 -20.74
C VAL A 616 3.18 18.10 -19.90
N GLU A 617 4.18 18.86 -20.34
CA GLU A 617 4.69 20.02 -19.60
C GLU A 617 3.74 21.23 -19.68
N ALA A 618 3.15 21.46 -20.85
CA ALA A 618 2.16 22.52 -21.02
C ALA A 618 0.90 22.23 -20.22
N PHE A 619 0.47 20.97 -20.13
CA PHE A 619 -0.71 20.56 -19.37
C PHE A 619 -0.50 20.73 -17.86
N GLU A 620 0.66 20.28 -17.31
CA GLU A 620 1.02 20.57 -15.91
C GLU A 620 0.91 22.09 -15.63
N THR A 621 1.54 22.90 -16.49
CA THR A 621 1.57 24.35 -16.34
C THR A 621 0.16 24.96 -16.40
N GLU A 622 -0.69 24.48 -17.32
CA GLU A 622 -2.08 24.96 -17.45
C GLU A 622 -2.88 24.64 -16.17
N VAL A 623 -2.80 23.39 -15.66
CA VAL A 623 -3.53 23.00 -14.46
C VAL A 623 -3.07 23.81 -13.25
N LEU A 624 -1.76 23.89 -13.00
CA LEU A 624 -1.22 24.65 -11.86
C LEU A 624 -1.52 26.14 -11.93
N THR A 625 -1.51 26.72 -13.15
CA THR A 625 -1.90 28.13 -13.37
C THR A 625 -3.37 28.37 -13.06
N ARG A 626 -4.25 27.44 -13.42
CA ARG A 626 -5.69 27.50 -13.13
C ARG A 626 -5.98 27.61 -11.63
N TYR A 627 -5.22 26.88 -10.81
CA TYR A 627 -5.32 26.95 -9.35
C TYR A 627 -4.50 28.09 -8.72
N GLY A 628 -3.74 28.84 -9.51
CA GLY A 628 -2.87 29.92 -9.00
C GLY A 628 -1.79 29.42 -8.06
N SER A 629 -1.20 28.26 -8.38
CA SER A 629 -0.14 27.66 -7.57
C SER A 629 1.09 28.57 -7.49
N PRO A 630 1.69 28.75 -6.29
CA PRO A 630 2.93 29.52 -6.13
C PRO A 630 4.07 28.88 -6.94
N GLN A 631 4.78 29.71 -7.74
CA GLN A 631 5.83 29.22 -8.64
C GLN A 631 7.02 28.59 -7.92
N ALA A 632 7.26 28.97 -6.67
CA ALA A 632 8.33 28.43 -5.84
C ALA A 632 8.02 27.02 -5.28
N ILE A 633 6.74 26.59 -5.35
CA ILE A 633 6.32 25.29 -4.83
C ILE A 633 6.03 24.34 -6.00
N PRO A 634 6.88 23.35 -6.23
CA PRO A 634 6.68 22.40 -7.33
C PRO A 634 5.54 21.42 -7.02
N MET A 635 5.22 20.56 -7.97
CA MET A 635 4.51 19.31 -7.69
C MET A 635 5.41 18.39 -6.86
N ARG A 636 4.86 17.74 -5.84
CA ARG A 636 5.62 16.70 -5.09
C ARG A 636 6.16 15.61 -6.02
N HIS A 637 5.35 15.24 -7.00
CA HIS A 637 5.70 14.34 -8.09
C HIS A 637 5.26 14.97 -9.40
N ARG A 638 6.21 15.39 -10.24
CA ARG A 638 5.90 15.79 -11.61
C ARG A 638 5.53 14.57 -12.45
N SER A 639 4.73 14.76 -13.48
CA SER A 639 4.16 13.68 -14.29
C SER A 639 5.20 12.65 -14.76
N THR A 640 6.39 13.12 -15.18
CA THR A 640 7.43 12.26 -15.77
C THR A 640 8.14 11.33 -14.79
N HIS A 641 7.98 11.58 -13.48
CA HIS A 641 8.49 10.71 -12.42
C HIS A 641 7.42 10.36 -11.37
N PHE A 642 6.14 10.50 -11.72
CA PHE A 642 5.03 10.20 -10.83
C PHE A 642 4.71 8.69 -10.82
N LEU A 643 5.53 7.93 -10.12
CA LEU A 643 5.40 6.47 -10.04
C LEU A 643 4.03 6.02 -9.51
N HIS A 644 3.44 6.74 -8.53
CA HIS A 644 2.11 6.45 -7.99
C HIS A 644 1.03 6.41 -9.06
N SER A 645 1.11 7.30 -10.06
CA SER A 645 0.12 7.39 -11.12
C SER A 645 0.49 6.57 -12.37
N PHE A 646 1.78 6.46 -12.73
CA PHE A 646 2.18 5.93 -14.04
C PHE A 646 3.01 4.64 -14.02
N ALA A 647 3.44 4.15 -12.85
CA ALA A 647 4.08 2.84 -12.72
C ALA A 647 3.09 1.69 -12.40
N GLY A 648 1.80 2.00 -12.37
CA GLY A 648 0.70 1.08 -12.09
C GLY A 648 -0.62 1.81 -11.98
N GLU A 649 -1.70 1.10 -11.64
CA GLU A 649 -3.02 1.70 -11.48
C GLU A 649 -3.36 2.05 -10.02
N GLY A 650 -2.50 1.69 -9.07
CA GLY A 650 -2.80 1.74 -7.65
C GLY A 650 -3.35 3.09 -7.19
N TYR A 651 -2.67 4.18 -7.52
CA TYR A 651 -3.03 5.55 -7.14
C TYR A 651 -3.35 6.47 -8.32
N SER A 652 -3.54 5.93 -9.53
CA SER A 652 -3.95 6.72 -10.69
C SER A 652 -5.39 7.21 -10.54
N ALA A 653 -5.64 8.49 -10.75
CA ALA A 653 -6.86 9.20 -10.36
C ALA A 653 -7.24 8.94 -8.88
N GLY A 654 -6.25 8.69 -8.06
CA GLY A 654 -6.41 8.25 -6.68
C GLY A 654 -5.40 8.87 -5.70
N TYR A 655 -4.56 9.80 -6.16
CA TYR A 655 -3.57 10.43 -5.27
C TYR A 655 -4.23 11.28 -4.17
N TYR A 656 -5.46 11.76 -4.40
CA TYR A 656 -6.27 12.46 -3.39
C TYR A 656 -6.54 11.64 -2.12
N SER A 657 -6.47 10.30 -2.18
CA SER A 657 -6.83 9.38 -1.09
C SER A 657 -6.08 9.66 0.22
N TYR A 658 -4.81 10.10 0.12
CA TYR A 658 -4.03 10.48 1.31
C TYR A 658 -4.62 11.70 2.04
N LEU A 659 -5.11 12.69 1.29
CA LEU A 659 -5.78 13.85 1.88
C LEU A 659 -7.16 13.48 2.40
N TRP A 660 -7.88 12.63 1.68
CA TRP A 660 -9.20 12.14 2.07
C TRP A 660 -9.13 11.47 3.43
N ALA A 661 -8.21 10.50 3.58
CA ALA A 661 -7.96 9.85 4.86
C ALA A 661 -7.51 10.83 5.94
N GLY A 662 -6.67 11.83 5.60
CA GLY A 662 -6.28 12.90 6.51
C GLY A 662 -7.44 13.77 7.00
N VAL A 663 -8.52 13.90 6.22
CA VAL A 663 -9.76 14.55 6.69
C VAL A 663 -10.50 13.64 7.66
N LEU A 664 -10.58 12.34 7.36
CA LEU A 664 -11.27 11.37 8.21
C LEU A 664 -10.60 11.22 9.59
N ASP A 665 -9.27 11.13 9.63
CA ASP A 665 -8.54 10.90 10.88
C ASP A 665 -8.64 12.11 11.82
N ASN A 666 -8.45 13.31 11.29
CA ASN A 666 -8.56 14.54 12.07
C ASN A 666 -9.99 14.75 12.58
N ASP A 667 -11.00 14.54 11.72
CA ASP A 667 -12.41 14.65 12.14
C ASP A 667 -12.79 13.51 13.10
N GLY A 668 -12.24 12.32 12.90
CA GLY A 668 -12.42 11.18 13.78
C GLY A 668 -11.87 11.41 15.19
N PHE A 669 -10.64 11.95 15.29
CA PHE A 669 -10.05 12.27 16.58
C PHE A 669 -10.74 13.45 17.26
N ASP A 670 -11.26 14.41 16.49
CA ASP A 670 -12.03 15.55 17.00
C ASP A 670 -13.26 15.10 17.82
N ALA A 671 -13.83 13.91 17.54
CA ALA A 671 -14.91 13.33 18.34
C ALA A 671 -14.51 13.11 19.81
N PHE A 672 -13.28 12.72 20.09
CA PHE A 672 -12.75 12.55 21.44
C PHE A 672 -12.47 13.90 22.11
N LEU A 673 -11.98 14.88 21.35
CA LEU A 673 -11.79 16.25 21.86
C LEU A 673 -13.11 16.92 22.21
N GLU A 674 -14.16 16.73 21.40
CA GLU A 674 -15.54 17.18 21.69
C GLU A 674 -16.12 16.50 22.94
N ALA A 675 -15.82 15.23 23.19
CA ALA A 675 -16.21 14.50 24.39
C ALA A 675 -15.44 14.97 25.64
N GLY A 676 -14.29 15.62 25.48
CA GLY A 676 -13.43 16.11 26.56
C GLY A 676 -12.58 15.03 27.24
N ASP A 677 -12.54 13.82 26.70
CA ASP A 677 -11.71 12.68 27.14
C ASP A 677 -11.23 11.88 25.93
N ILE A 678 -9.91 11.80 25.75
CA ILE A 678 -9.29 11.04 24.64
C ILE A 678 -9.54 9.52 24.75
N TYR A 679 -10.15 9.05 25.80
CA TYR A 679 -10.56 7.67 26.03
C TYR A 679 -12.05 7.56 26.37
N ASP A 680 -12.87 8.53 25.94
CA ASP A 680 -14.32 8.48 26.18
C ASP A 680 -14.92 7.14 25.74
N PRO A 681 -15.55 6.39 26.66
CA PRO A 681 -15.98 5.02 26.37
C PRO A 681 -17.03 4.91 25.25
N GLU A 682 -17.92 5.92 25.11
CA GLU A 682 -18.97 5.90 24.10
C GLU A 682 -18.35 6.16 22.69
N THR A 683 -17.42 7.10 22.61
CA THR A 683 -16.69 7.40 21.38
C THR A 683 -15.75 6.24 20.98
N ALA A 684 -15.05 5.66 21.97
CA ALA A 684 -14.20 4.48 21.75
C ALA A 684 -15.00 3.26 21.27
N ALA A 685 -16.24 3.05 21.80
CA ALA A 685 -17.10 1.98 21.32
C ALA A 685 -17.52 2.17 19.86
N ARG A 686 -17.89 3.40 19.46
CA ARG A 686 -18.19 3.70 18.05
C ARG A 686 -16.97 3.56 17.12
N LEU A 687 -15.77 3.95 17.62
CA LEU A 687 -14.52 3.73 16.87
C LEU A 687 -14.21 2.23 16.77
N TYR A 688 -14.47 1.45 17.82
CA TYR A 688 -14.34 0.00 17.76
C TYR A 688 -15.22 -0.61 16.67
N ASP A 689 -16.45 -0.12 16.47
CA ASP A 689 -17.35 -0.59 15.42
C ASP A 689 -16.72 -0.33 14.02
N VAL A 690 -16.01 0.79 13.83
CA VAL A 690 -15.25 1.06 12.59
C VAL A 690 -14.18 0.00 12.34
N PHE A 691 -13.38 -0.30 13.37
CA PHE A 691 -12.28 -1.28 13.26
C PHE A 691 -12.78 -2.71 13.08
N SER A 692 -13.95 -3.05 13.61
CA SER A 692 -14.46 -4.42 13.61
C SER A 692 -15.31 -4.76 12.41
N SER A 693 -15.93 -3.78 11.78
CA SER A 693 -16.88 -4.02 10.67
C SER A 693 -16.23 -4.42 9.36
N GLY A 694 -14.94 -4.10 9.15
CA GLY A 694 -14.32 -4.28 7.83
C GLY A 694 -15.16 -3.62 6.71
N ASN A 695 -15.36 -4.31 5.60
CA ASN A 695 -16.17 -3.85 4.47
C ASN A 695 -17.62 -4.34 4.48
N THR A 696 -18.15 -4.70 5.65
CA THR A 696 -19.56 -5.12 5.79
C THR A 696 -20.55 -3.97 5.67
N ILE A 697 -20.06 -2.75 5.84
CA ILE A 697 -20.78 -1.48 5.73
C ILE A 697 -19.98 -0.60 4.74
N PRO A 698 -20.63 0.09 3.78
CA PRO A 698 -19.96 1.07 2.93
C PRO A 698 -19.17 2.08 3.77
N ALA A 699 -17.97 2.46 3.33
CA ALA A 699 -17.02 3.27 4.10
C ALA A 699 -17.61 4.60 4.59
N MET A 700 -18.39 5.31 3.74
CA MET A 700 -19.08 6.55 4.12
C MET A 700 -20.10 6.33 5.23
N ASP A 701 -20.92 5.29 5.11
CA ASP A 701 -21.91 4.96 6.13
C ASP A 701 -21.26 4.56 7.45
N ASN A 702 -20.14 3.84 7.39
CA ASN A 702 -19.34 3.46 8.55
C ASN A 702 -18.81 4.70 9.29
N PHE A 703 -18.24 5.66 8.56
CA PHE A 703 -17.79 6.92 9.13
C PHE A 703 -18.93 7.75 9.71
N ILE A 704 -20.09 7.86 9.01
CA ILE A 704 -21.27 8.57 9.50
C ILE A 704 -21.81 7.90 10.79
N ASN A 705 -21.81 6.56 10.86
CA ASN A 705 -22.21 5.84 12.09
C ASN A 705 -21.30 6.20 13.27
N PHE A 706 -20.00 6.35 13.02
CA PHE A 706 -19.03 6.76 14.03
C PHE A 706 -19.20 8.22 14.44
N ARG A 707 -19.22 9.13 13.48
CA ARG A 707 -19.17 10.58 13.71
C ARG A 707 -20.54 11.25 13.92
N GLY A 708 -21.63 10.58 13.46
CA GLY A 708 -22.99 11.12 13.44
C GLY A 708 -23.26 12.12 12.31
N ARG A 709 -22.30 12.35 11.40
CA ARG A 709 -22.37 13.26 10.25
C ARG A 709 -21.35 12.88 9.18
N GLU A 710 -21.47 13.47 8.01
CA GLU A 710 -20.44 13.42 6.96
C GLU A 710 -19.11 14.03 7.44
N PRO A 711 -17.96 13.64 6.85
CA PRO A 711 -16.65 14.18 7.17
C PRO A 711 -16.58 15.71 7.01
N SER A 712 -15.84 16.37 7.89
CA SER A 712 -15.53 17.81 7.81
C SER A 712 -14.05 18.05 7.63
N VAL A 713 -13.69 19.00 6.77
CA VAL A 713 -12.29 19.42 6.56
C VAL A 713 -11.75 20.31 7.68
N GLU A 714 -12.61 20.92 8.50
CA GLU A 714 -12.22 21.91 9.51
C GLU A 714 -11.21 21.36 10.54
N PRO A 715 -11.36 20.13 11.08
CA PRO A 715 -10.39 19.55 12.00
C PRO A 715 -8.99 19.44 11.36
N LEU A 716 -8.89 19.01 10.11
CA LEU A 716 -7.63 18.96 9.38
C LEU A 716 -7.02 20.35 9.22
N LEU A 717 -7.83 21.35 8.87
CA LEU A 717 -7.33 22.73 8.70
C LEU A 717 -6.81 23.30 10.03
N ARG A 718 -7.46 22.98 11.17
CA ARG A 718 -6.98 23.36 12.52
C ARG A 718 -5.68 22.66 12.88
N SER A 719 -5.60 21.35 12.67
CA SER A 719 -4.42 20.56 13.02
C SER A 719 -3.18 21.02 12.24
N ARG A 720 -3.35 21.43 10.99
CA ARG A 720 -2.29 22.00 10.14
C ARG A 720 -2.01 23.49 10.40
N GLY A 721 -2.77 24.12 11.29
CA GLY A 721 -2.59 25.55 11.61
C GLY A 721 -3.04 26.50 10.48
N PHE A 722 -3.96 26.08 9.62
CA PHE A 722 -4.50 26.91 8.54
C PHE A 722 -5.66 27.81 9.00
N ILE A 723 -6.34 27.41 10.06
CA ILE A 723 -7.38 28.19 10.73
C ILE A 723 -7.14 28.16 12.24
N GLU A 724 -7.58 29.21 12.95
CA GLU A 724 -7.48 29.26 14.41
C GLU A 724 -8.46 28.26 15.06
N ALA A 725 -8.09 27.74 16.22
CA ALA A 725 -9.02 26.97 17.03
C ALA A 725 -10.14 27.89 17.50
N GLU A 726 -11.40 27.47 17.34
CA GLU A 726 -12.52 28.18 17.96
C GLU A 726 -12.34 28.09 19.49
N GLY A 727 -12.19 29.26 20.15
CA GLY A 727 -11.88 29.39 21.57
C GLY A 727 -13.05 29.03 22.50
#